data_f924b4ea617d6ae0cabc34c72536e092
#
_entry.id   f924b4ea617d6ae0cabc34c72536e092
#
_cell.length_a   1.000
_cell.length_b   1.000
_cell.length_c   1.000
_cell.angle_alpha   90.00
_cell.angle_beta   90.00
_cell.angle_gamma   90.00
#
_symmetry.space_group_name_H-M   'P 1'
#
loop_
_entity.id
_entity.type
_entity.pdbx_description
1 polymer ?
#
loop_
_entity_poly.entity_id
_entity_poly.type
_entity_poly.pdbx_seq_one_letter_code
_entity_poly.pdbx_strand_id
1 'polypeptide(L)'
;MKRLAVCIFASWMFPAAWCCTPVDAGDLDAILAAENAEKGVTLQAVDPVDDMGFSRRVCLDLAGRIPTGKEISQYLKWPADQRRDKLIAKYMQDEGFANRWSAFFADMLRIRSNEEGGTQLLAYVHNAITTDMPYDEMCRRMISANGKAGRTPEIGFVLGDDADPMALASATAQVFMGIRISCAQCHDHPFDKWTREDFYSVAAYFGKTIRRENNLTKTVYTTEQDKSMVLWPPEDESEPDARSPMKPSFPFPYLDESERLEFLTRLEKLRANKEAEAAGNSESGPSVDDLLAAAGSKTKQRLSGGFGAAMKVSTEAKSDIRKIDVNAELYKRSQLRDELSRLVTSPRNRYFARLLVNRVWKDLVGTGFVEPIDDFRDSNPASHPKTMDYLAEEFVANDFSFRWLVKEIVSSDAYQRAHVALDADEQERAALEQAFLATPMRRMKAEAMYDSIVTAGHLFAVKHLPGENPRVIKRRIRVPVDPDPNESADGDGAMEDEPTEEMMQGEMVASAVNYGLEKSIELDFGALLSAKDDTPMIDSMKKMTREEIEAMRMKSMPQQNNPRRRYVSKLVDETIDDNPKFSSAYRMATPAPAGHFLRLFGQPSRVDLGEDRYDNSSMRQALMMLNGRLTHEAARVGPLEPVYKMMTGANPDFRKAVRYTYFEILTRLPSEDEIAEAIAVIDAGEDKLTGMADLRWILLNCNEFRFMP
;
A
#
# COMPACT_ATOMS: atom_id res chain seq x y z
N MET A 1 62.04 -26.47 -2.06
CA MET A 1 60.59 -26.76 -2.12
C MET A 1 59.90 -25.96 -1.03
N LYS A 2 59.51 -24.75 -1.34
CA LYS A 2 58.79 -23.85 -0.42
C LYS A 2 57.35 -23.73 -0.93
N ARG A 3 56.39 -24.18 -0.13
CA ARG A 3 54.96 -24.01 -0.41
C ARG A 3 54.54 -22.61 0.03
N LEU A 4 54.07 -21.80 -0.92
CA LEU A 4 53.39 -20.53 -0.68
C LEU A 4 51.94 -20.84 -0.27
N ALA A 5 51.54 -20.43 0.92
CA ALA A 5 50.15 -20.41 1.34
C ALA A 5 49.55 -19.04 0.94
N VAL A 6 48.58 -19.05 0.07
CA VAL A 6 47.78 -17.87 -0.28
C VAL A 6 46.63 -17.79 0.72
N CYS A 7 46.69 -16.82 1.63
CA CYS A 7 45.54 -16.46 2.47
C CYS A 7 44.57 -15.61 1.68
N ILE A 8 43.42 -16.19 1.34
CA ILE A 8 42.26 -15.44 0.81
C ILE A 8 41.55 -14.83 2.02
N PHE A 9 41.72 -13.52 2.21
CA PHE A 9 40.85 -12.74 3.12
C PHE A 9 39.50 -12.56 2.46
N ALA A 10 38.50 -13.35 2.87
CA ALA A 10 37.11 -13.10 2.61
C ALA A 10 36.65 -11.98 3.56
N SER A 11 36.51 -10.78 3.01
CA SER A 11 35.94 -9.64 3.72
C SER A 11 34.44 -9.89 3.89
N TRP A 12 34.03 -10.36 5.05
CA TRP A 12 32.64 -10.43 5.46
C TRP A 12 32.19 -9.02 5.85
N MET A 13 31.44 -8.37 4.98
CA MET A 13 30.61 -7.25 5.38
C MET A 13 29.53 -7.77 6.32
N PHE A 14 29.72 -7.58 7.62
CA PHE A 14 28.65 -7.66 8.59
C PHE A 14 27.75 -6.43 8.37
N PRO A 15 26.44 -6.59 8.16
CA PRO A 15 25.53 -5.48 8.31
C PRO A 15 25.60 -5.05 9.78
N ALA A 16 25.68 -3.74 10.01
CA ALA A 16 25.68 -3.15 11.34
C ALA A 16 24.51 -3.75 12.15
N ALA A 17 24.85 -4.49 13.17
CA ALA A 17 23.86 -5.02 14.11
C ALA A 17 23.20 -3.81 14.78
N TRP A 18 21.94 -3.62 14.49
CA TRP A 18 21.08 -2.71 15.22
C TRP A 18 21.05 -3.16 16.69
N CYS A 19 21.78 -2.46 17.52
CA CYS A 19 21.58 -2.52 18.97
C CYS A 19 20.27 -1.81 19.31
N CYS A 20 19.15 -2.46 19.01
CA CYS A 20 17.92 -2.17 19.74
C CYS A 20 18.16 -2.70 21.15
N THR A 21 18.27 -1.81 22.14
CA THR A 21 18.03 -2.19 23.52
C THR A 21 16.71 -2.93 23.57
N PRO A 22 16.61 -4.09 24.22
CA PRO A 22 15.31 -4.72 24.41
C PRO A 22 14.45 -3.77 25.26
N VAL A 23 13.52 -3.09 24.62
CA VAL A 23 12.40 -2.47 25.34
C VAL A 23 11.51 -3.64 25.72
N ASP A 24 11.32 -3.85 27.00
CA ASP A 24 10.52 -4.93 27.52
C ASP A 24 9.04 -4.53 27.28
N ALA A 25 8.32 -5.24 26.40
CA ALA A 25 6.88 -5.03 26.16
C ALA A 25 6.05 -5.13 27.47
N GLY A 26 6.65 -5.63 28.53
CA GLY A 26 6.12 -5.65 29.87
C GLY A 26 5.67 -4.30 30.43
N ASP A 27 6.25 -3.18 29.97
CA ASP A 27 5.85 -1.85 30.44
C ASP A 27 4.50 -1.45 29.84
N LEU A 28 4.24 -1.70 28.59
CA LEU A 28 2.96 -1.43 27.92
C LEU A 28 1.82 -2.21 28.56
N ASP A 29 2.02 -3.53 28.76
CA ASP A 29 1.02 -4.41 29.35
C ASP A 29 0.75 -4.07 30.83
N ALA A 30 1.77 -3.67 31.58
CA ALA A 30 1.64 -3.22 32.96
C ALA A 30 0.83 -1.93 33.08
N ILE A 31 1.06 -0.94 32.17
CA ILE A 31 0.31 0.31 32.14
C ILE A 31 -1.15 0.06 31.78
N LEU A 32 -1.40 -0.77 30.76
CA LEU A 32 -2.76 -1.14 30.34
C LEU A 32 -3.52 -1.87 31.45
N ALA A 33 -2.87 -2.79 32.15
CA ALA A 33 -3.47 -3.51 33.28
C ALA A 33 -3.77 -2.56 34.46
N ALA A 34 -2.87 -1.62 34.78
CA ALA A 34 -3.09 -0.63 35.83
C ALA A 34 -4.26 0.31 35.47
N GLU A 35 -4.35 0.73 34.21
CA GLU A 35 -5.42 1.61 33.72
C GLU A 35 -6.78 0.88 33.74
N ASN A 36 -6.83 -0.40 33.37
CA ASN A 36 -8.01 -1.24 33.52
C ASN A 36 -8.45 -1.38 35.00
N ALA A 37 -7.49 -1.59 35.90
CA ALA A 37 -7.77 -1.67 37.33
C ALA A 37 -8.35 -0.37 37.91
N GLU A 38 -7.82 0.79 37.48
CA GLU A 38 -8.35 2.12 37.86
C GLU A 38 -9.81 2.33 37.39
N LYS A 39 -10.17 1.77 36.22
CA LYS A 39 -11.53 1.79 35.69
C LYS A 39 -12.46 0.77 36.35
N GLY A 40 -11.95 -0.05 37.27
CA GLY A 40 -12.71 -1.09 37.94
C GLY A 40 -13.03 -2.31 37.05
N VAL A 41 -12.25 -2.56 36.00
CA VAL A 41 -12.40 -3.76 35.18
C VAL A 41 -11.96 -4.97 36.00
N THR A 42 -12.88 -5.90 36.26
CA THR A 42 -12.65 -7.14 36.99
C THR A 42 -12.68 -8.39 36.15
N LEU A 43 -12.82 -8.21 34.83
CA LEU A 43 -12.88 -9.31 33.88
C LEU A 43 -11.51 -9.98 33.75
N GLN A 44 -11.53 -11.32 33.57
CA GLN A 44 -10.32 -12.07 33.30
C GLN A 44 -9.99 -11.99 31.82
N ALA A 45 -8.73 -11.73 31.50
CA ALA A 45 -8.26 -11.70 30.13
C ALA A 45 -8.37 -13.08 29.47
N VAL A 46 -8.68 -13.09 28.19
CA VAL A 46 -8.68 -14.31 27.35
C VAL A 46 -7.24 -14.78 27.17
N ASP A 47 -7.04 -16.09 27.12
CA ASP A 47 -5.73 -16.69 26.87
C ASP A 47 -5.13 -16.22 25.53
N PRO A 48 -3.80 -16.19 25.40
CA PRO A 48 -3.16 -15.94 24.13
C PRO A 48 -3.58 -16.95 23.04
N VAL A 49 -3.68 -16.49 21.81
CA VAL A 49 -3.90 -17.36 20.66
C VAL A 49 -2.79 -18.43 20.56
N ASP A 50 -3.13 -19.63 20.11
CA ASP A 50 -2.15 -20.69 19.95
C ASP A 50 -1.03 -20.34 18.95
N ASP A 51 0.05 -21.12 18.94
CA ASP A 51 1.21 -20.82 18.11
C ASP A 51 0.93 -20.84 16.60
N MET A 52 -0.01 -21.67 16.14
CA MET A 52 -0.39 -21.75 14.72
C MET A 52 -1.22 -20.52 14.34
N GLY A 53 -2.22 -20.19 15.14
CA GLY A 53 -3.00 -18.96 15.01
C GLY A 53 -2.14 -17.71 15.10
N PHE A 54 -1.19 -17.66 16.05
CA PHE A 54 -0.22 -16.56 16.15
C PHE A 54 0.62 -16.43 14.87
N SER A 55 1.14 -17.55 14.35
CA SER A 55 1.92 -17.52 13.09
C SER A 55 1.11 -16.97 11.92
N ARG A 56 -0.18 -17.36 11.82
CA ARG A 56 -1.09 -16.85 10.80
C ARG A 56 -1.36 -15.37 10.98
N ARG A 57 -1.70 -14.92 12.20
CA ARG A 57 -2.00 -13.52 12.54
C ARG A 57 -0.83 -12.61 12.21
N VAL A 58 0.36 -12.92 12.72
CA VAL A 58 1.56 -12.11 12.51
C VAL A 58 1.95 -12.03 11.03
N CYS A 59 1.84 -13.14 10.28
CA CYS A 59 2.14 -13.12 8.84
C CYS A 59 1.16 -12.22 8.07
N LEU A 60 -0.13 -12.28 8.40
CA LEU A 60 -1.16 -11.42 7.79
C LEU A 60 -0.94 -9.94 8.13
N ASP A 61 -0.65 -9.63 9.39
CA ASP A 61 -0.48 -8.25 9.85
C ASP A 61 0.86 -7.62 9.42
N LEU A 62 1.94 -8.40 9.33
CA LEU A 62 3.25 -7.87 8.98
C LEU A 62 3.63 -8.08 7.50
N ALA A 63 3.29 -9.22 6.90
CA ALA A 63 3.64 -9.53 5.51
C ALA A 63 2.44 -9.52 4.54
N GLY A 64 1.22 -9.32 5.03
CA GLY A 64 0.02 -9.14 4.21
C GLY A 64 -0.48 -10.40 3.50
N ARG A 65 -0.11 -11.60 3.96
CA ARG A 65 -0.52 -12.88 3.39
C ARG A 65 -0.52 -13.98 4.46
N ILE A 66 -1.09 -15.13 4.15
CA ILE A 66 -0.91 -16.31 4.99
C ILE A 66 0.53 -16.85 4.90
N PRO A 67 1.04 -17.50 5.96
CA PRO A 67 2.35 -18.12 5.92
C PRO A 67 2.35 -19.34 4.97
N THR A 68 3.45 -19.57 4.29
CA THR A 68 3.66 -20.76 3.47
C THR A 68 3.94 -21.97 4.36
N GLY A 69 3.66 -23.18 3.88
CA GLY A 69 3.96 -24.42 4.62
C GLY A 69 5.42 -24.57 5.05
N LYS A 70 6.36 -23.97 4.28
CA LYS A 70 7.79 -23.92 4.65
C LYS A 70 8.04 -23.00 5.85
N GLU A 71 7.42 -21.82 5.87
CA GLU A 71 7.54 -20.85 6.96
C GLU A 71 6.96 -21.41 8.26
N ILE A 72 5.79 -22.04 8.20
CA ILE A 72 5.16 -22.67 9.36
C ILE A 72 6.08 -23.80 9.88
N SER A 73 6.58 -24.66 8.99
CA SER A 73 7.48 -25.75 9.37
C SER A 73 8.78 -25.26 9.99
N GLN A 74 9.29 -24.08 9.56
CA GLN A 74 10.47 -23.44 10.16
C GLN A 74 10.13 -22.89 11.55
N TYR A 75 9.01 -22.20 11.70
CA TYR A 75 8.52 -21.64 12.94
C TYR A 75 8.40 -22.71 14.05
N LEU A 76 7.79 -23.85 13.73
CA LEU A 76 7.60 -24.95 14.67
C LEU A 76 8.92 -25.62 15.11
N LYS A 77 10.03 -25.45 14.36
CA LYS A 77 11.35 -25.97 14.76
C LYS A 77 12.07 -25.07 15.75
N TRP A 78 11.65 -23.82 15.91
CA TRP A 78 12.26 -22.93 16.89
C TRP A 78 11.81 -23.29 18.32
N PRO A 79 12.66 -23.03 19.34
CA PRO A 79 12.28 -23.20 20.75
C PRO A 79 11.00 -22.42 21.08
N ALA A 80 10.11 -23.02 21.87
CA ALA A 80 8.79 -22.46 22.15
C ALA A 80 8.85 -21.09 22.82
N ASP A 81 9.81 -20.87 23.69
CA ASP A 81 10.07 -19.64 24.43
C ASP A 81 10.57 -18.47 23.55
N GLN A 82 11.09 -18.74 22.35
CA GLN A 82 11.70 -17.72 21.49
C GLN A 82 11.03 -17.62 20.11
N ARG A 83 10.10 -18.54 19.81
CA ARG A 83 9.58 -18.66 18.43
C ARG A 83 8.76 -17.47 18.01
N ARG A 84 7.99 -16.85 18.91
CA ARG A 84 7.16 -15.68 18.61
C ARG A 84 8.03 -14.47 18.28
N ASP A 85 9.02 -14.16 19.12
CA ASP A 85 9.94 -13.03 18.87
C ASP A 85 10.75 -13.20 17.58
N LYS A 86 11.24 -14.44 17.32
CA LYS A 86 11.95 -14.74 16.07
C LYS A 86 11.06 -14.60 14.85
N LEU A 87 9.78 -14.93 14.97
CA LEU A 87 8.82 -14.79 13.90
C LEU A 87 8.52 -13.31 13.61
N ILE A 88 8.29 -12.51 14.65
CA ILE A 88 8.13 -11.06 14.54
C ILE A 88 9.36 -10.47 13.86
N ALA A 89 10.56 -10.76 14.38
CA ALA A 89 11.81 -10.24 13.83
C ALA A 89 12.00 -10.63 12.35
N LYS A 90 11.63 -11.86 11.97
CA LYS A 90 11.70 -12.32 10.58
C LYS A 90 10.79 -11.49 9.67
N TYR A 91 9.50 -11.35 10.01
CA TYR A 91 8.55 -10.62 9.16
C TYR A 91 8.79 -9.11 9.17
N MET A 92 9.35 -8.56 10.23
CA MET A 92 9.79 -7.16 10.26
C MET A 92 10.88 -6.84 9.22
N GLN A 93 11.66 -7.84 8.79
CA GLN A 93 12.71 -7.71 7.77
C GLN A 93 12.26 -8.20 6.39
N ASP A 94 11.07 -8.80 6.28
CA ASP A 94 10.53 -9.29 5.02
C ASP A 94 10.12 -8.13 4.10
N GLU A 95 10.26 -8.29 2.79
CA GLU A 95 9.78 -7.30 1.80
C GLU A 95 8.27 -7.09 1.91
N GLY A 96 7.53 -8.12 2.29
CA GLY A 96 6.09 -8.06 2.56
C GLY A 96 5.71 -7.01 3.59
N PHE A 97 6.61 -6.69 4.56
CA PHE A 97 6.37 -5.64 5.54
C PHE A 97 6.17 -4.28 4.87
N ALA A 98 7.09 -3.87 4.03
CA ALA A 98 6.98 -2.58 3.34
C ALA A 98 5.77 -2.57 2.37
N ASN A 99 5.51 -3.67 1.66
CA ASN A 99 4.37 -3.82 0.77
C ASN A 99 3.04 -3.64 1.54
N ARG A 100 2.83 -4.40 2.62
CA ARG A 100 1.62 -4.37 3.45
C ARG A 100 1.39 -2.98 4.06
N TRP A 101 2.41 -2.39 4.67
CA TRP A 101 2.28 -1.11 5.35
C TRP A 101 2.21 0.08 4.39
N SER A 102 2.71 -0.06 3.16
CA SER A 102 2.46 0.94 2.10
C SER A 102 0.97 1.07 1.76
N ALA A 103 0.20 -0.04 1.79
CA ALA A 103 -1.25 0.04 1.60
C ALA A 103 -1.95 0.76 2.76
N PHE A 104 -1.50 0.56 4.01
CA PHE A 104 -1.99 1.30 5.17
C PHE A 104 -1.77 2.81 5.03
N PHE A 105 -0.56 3.22 4.68
CA PHE A 105 -0.26 4.63 4.43
C PHE A 105 -0.97 5.17 3.18
N ALA A 106 -1.19 4.33 2.16
CA ALA A 106 -1.93 4.74 0.98
C ALA A 106 -3.40 5.06 1.30
N ASP A 107 -4.03 4.33 2.23
CA ASP A 107 -5.37 4.66 2.73
C ASP A 107 -5.33 5.96 3.56
N MET A 108 -4.41 6.05 4.50
CA MET A 108 -4.27 7.21 5.38
C MET A 108 -3.99 8.51 4.62
N LEU A 109 -3.09 8.46 3.64
CA LEU A 109 -2.66 9.60 2.82
C LEU A 109 -3.51 9.81 1.57
N ARG A 110 -4.54 8.99 1.35
CA ARG A 110 -5.42 9.00 0.18
C ARG A 110 -4.66 8.92 -1.15
N ILE A 111 -3.63 8.06 -1.21
CA ILE A 111 -2.79 7.91 -2.40
C ILE A 111 -3.58 7.24 -3.53
N ARG A 112 -3.66 7.91 -4.68
CA ARG A 112 -4.35 7.45 -5.88
C ARG A 112 -3.39 7.39 -7.04
N SER A 113 -3.08 6.19 -7.53
CA SER A 113 -2.12 5.98 -8.62
C SER A 113 -2.54 6.58 -9.97
N ASN A 114 -3.83 6.84 -10.14
CA ASN A 114 -4.38 7.51 -11.32
C ASN A 114 -4.30 9.04 -11.27
N GLU A 115 -3.95 9.60 -10.10
CA GLU A 115 -3.73 11.04 -9.95
C GLU A 115 -2.25 11.40 -10.17
N GLU A 116 -2.03 12.66 -10.51
CA GLU A 116 -0.67 13.16 -10.78
C GLU A 116 0.23 13.04 -9.54
N GLY A 117 1.36 12.38 -9.70
CA GLY A 117 2.30 12.16 -8.59
C GLY A 117 1.91 11.04 -7.62
N GLY A 118 0.72 10.43 -7.75
CA GLY A 118 0.25 9.41 -6.81
C GLY A 118 1.10 8.14 -6.81
N THR A 119 1.49 7.65 -7.99
CA THR A 119 2.37 6.47 -8.10
C THR A 119 3.75 6.74 -7.51
N GLN A 120 4.32 7.94 -7.73
CA GLN A 120 5.61 8.35 -7.18
C GLN A 120 5.54 8.50 -5.66
N LEU A 121 4.45 9.07 -5.14
CA LEU A 121 4.21 9.16 -3.70
C LEU A 121 4.11 7.77 -3.04
N LEU A 122 3.43 6.83 -3.68
CA LEU A 122 3.36 5.45 -3.20
C LEU A 122 4.76 4.80 -3.14
N ALA A 123 5.57 5.00 -4.18
CA ALA A 123 6.95 4.52 -4.21
C ALA A 123 7.81 5.18 -3.12
N TYR A 124 7.63 6.48 -2.87
CA TYR A 124 8.30 7.19 -1.80
C TYR A 124 7.96 6.62 -0.42
N VAL A 125 6.66 6.42 -0.14
CA VAL A 125 6.19 5.83 1.13
C VAL A 125 6.74 4.41 1.30
N HIS A 126 6.70 3.58 0.26
CA HIS A 126 7.28 2.24 0.30
C HIS A 126 8.77 2.27 0.65
N ASN A 127 9.53 3.17 0.02
CA ASN A 127 10.96 3.34 0.32
C ASN A 127 11.20 3.84 1.75
N ALA A 128 10.39 4.78 2.24
CA ALA A 128 10.48 5.30 3.61
C ALA A 128 10.27 4.17 4.65
N ILE A 129 9.30 3.27 4.44
CA ILE A 129 9.06 2.11 5.29
C ILE A 129 10.21 1.10 5.18
N THR A 130 10.72 0.86 3.96
CA THR A 130 11.83 -0.07 3.72
C THR A 130 13.10 0.35 4.46
N THR A 131 13.40 1.65 4.42
CA THR A 131 14.61 2.24 5.05
C THR A 131 14.41 2.64 6.51
N ASP A 132 13.21 2.42 7.06
CA ASP A 132 12.81 2.90 8.39
C ASP A 132 13.08 4.40 8.58
N MET A 133 12.71 5.20 7.57
CA MET A 133 12.79 6.65 7.66
C MET A 133 11.91 7.14 8.82
N PRO A 134 12.42 8.02 9.70
CA PRO A 134 11.60 8.60 10.75
C PRO A 134 10.30 9.18 10.22
N TYR A 135 9.17 8.85 10.86
CA TYR A 135 7.85 9.26 10.39
C TYR A 135 7.69 10.78 10.33
N ASP A 136 8.27 11.52 11.27
CA ASP A 136 8.28 12.98 11.26
C ASP A 136 9.02 13.53 10.03
N GLU A 137 10.13 12.93 9.65
CA GLU A 137 10.88 13.32 8.45
C GLU A 137 10.12 12.97 7.16
N MET A 138 9.49 11.79 7.11
CA MET A 138 8.64 11.39 5.99
C MET A 138 7.52 12.40 5.77
N CYS A 139 6.79 12.77 6.82
CA CYS A 139 5.69 13.75 6.74
C CYS A 139 6.18 15.16 6.44
N ARG A 140 7.29 15.56 7.05
CA ARG A 140 7.89 16.88 6.82
C ARG A 140 8.23 17.10 5.35
N ARG A 141 8.83 16.08 4.70
CA ARG A 141 9.14 16.15 3.28
C ARG A 141 7.88 16.26 2.42
N MET A 142 6.82 15.51 2.71
CA MET A 142 5.56 15.58 1.96
C MET A 142 4.90 16.96 2.05
N ILE A 143 4.81 17.55 3.24
CA ILE A 143 4.16 18.84 3.45
C ILE A 143 4.97 19.98 2.79
N SER A 144 6.31 19.95 2.89
CA SER A 144 7.18 21.02 2.41
C SER A 144 7.60 20.88 0.94
N ALA A 145 7.33 19.75 0.27
CA ALA A 145 7.78 19.46 -1.08
C ALA A 145 7.29 20.49 -2.11
N ASN A 146 8.13 20.78 -3.10
CA ASN A 146 7.78 21.60 -4.26
C ASN A 146 8.50 21.07 -5.51
N GLY A 147 7.93 21.26 -6.68
CA GLY A 147 8.52 20.85 -7.95
C GLY A 147 7.72 19.80 -8.72
N LYS A 148 8.40 18.86 -9.39
CA LYS A 148 7.81 17.82 -10.25
C LYS A 148 7.82 16.48 -9.56
N ALA A 149 6.73 15.67 -9.73
CA ALA A 149 6.61 14.36 -9.13
C ALA A 149 7.76 13.39 -9.50
N GLY A 150 8.24 13.40 -10.74
CA GLY A 150 9.35 12.55 -11.17
C GLY A 150 10.72 12.87 -10.53
N ARG A 151 10.89 14.08 -9.94
CA ARG A 151 12.11 14.48 -9.23
C ARG A 151 11.93 14.56 -7.71
N THR A 152 10.74 14.89 -7.28
CA THR A 152 10.37 15.08 -5.88
C THR A 152 9.08 14.29 -5.65
N PRO A 153 9.17 12.96 -5.46
CA PRO A 153 8.00 12.10 -5.36
C PRO A 153 7.06 12.47 -4.21
N GLU A 154 7.58 13.10 -3.16
CA GLU A 154 6.82 13.59 -2.00
C GLU A 154 5.75 14.62 -2.38
N ILE A 155 5.91 15.34 -3.51
CA ILE A 155 4.97 16.34 -3.98
C ILE A 155 3.59 15.77 -4.32
N GLY A 156 3.51 14.46 -4.54
CA GLY A 156 2.25 13.77 -4.77
C GLY A 156 1.20 14.02 -3.69
N PHE A 157 1.61 14.32 -2.44
CA PHE A 157 0.69 14.72 -1.37
C PHE A 157 -0.01 16.05 -1.69
N VAL A 158 0.73 17.03 -2.18
CA VAL A 158 0.20 18.36 -2.54
C VAL A 158 -0.59 18.30 -3.85
N LEU A 159 -0.11 17.53 -4.82
CA LEU A 159 -0.77 17.37 -6.13
C LEU A 159 -2.06 16.54 -6.03
N GLY A 160 -2.15 15.62 -5.08
CA GLY A 160 -3.36 14.81 -4.85
C GLY A 160 -4.62 15.63 -4.56
N ASP A 161 -4.47 16.83 -4.03
CA ASP A 161 -5.54 17.82 -3.80
C ASP A 161 -5.39 19.05 -4.71
N ASP A 162 -4.81 18.90 -5.90
CA ASP A 162 -4.62 19.96 -6.91
C ASP A 162 -3.93 21.23 -6.39
N ALA A 163 -3.18 21.13 -5.30
CA ALA A 163 -2.59 22.25 -4.56
C ALA A 163 -3.64 23.26 -4.04
N ASP A 164 -4.88 22.83 -3.81
CA ASP A 164 -5.94 23.66 -3.20
C ASP A 164 -5.63 23.91 -1.71
N PRO A 165 -5.50 25.19 -1.28
CA PRO A 165 -5.14 25.51 0.09
C PRO A 165 -6.15 25.02 1.15
N MET A 166 -7.44 25.01 0.82
CA MET A 166 -8.50 24.62 1.75
C MET A 166 -8.53 23.09 1.93
N ALA A 167 -8.43 22.35 0.80
CA ALA A 167 -8.32 20.90 0.84
C ALA A 167 -7.06 20.44 1.57
N LEU A 168 -5.90 21.06 1.31
CA LEU A 168 -4.63 20.75 1.95
C LEU A 168 -4.62 21.08 3.46
N ALA A 169 -5.29 22.16 3.89
CA ALA A 169 -5.47 22.48 5.31
C ALA A 169 -6.29 21.40 6.01
N SER A 170 -7.44 21.03 5.44
CA SER A 170 -8.29 19.96 5.95
C SER A 170 -7.53 18.62 6.02
N ALA A 171 -6.87 18.25 4.92
CA ALA A 171 -6.10 17.02 4.83
C ALA A 171 -4.95 16.99 5.85
N THR A 172 -4.21 18.10 5.99
CA THR A 172 -3.09 18.18 6.94
C THR A 172 -3.56 18.02 8.40
N ALA A 173 -4.63 18.69 8.79
CA ALA A 173 -5.18 18.59 10.13
C ALA A 173 -5.72 17.19 10.43
N GLN A 174 -6.50 16.61 9.53
CA GLN A 174 -7.14 15.31 9.75
C GLN A 174 -6.16 14.13 9.61
N VAL A 175 -5.30 14.16 8.58
CA VAL A 175 -4.40 13.04 8.27
C VAL A 175 -3.23 12.97 9.25
N PHE A 176 -2.68 14.10 9.68
CA PHE A 176 -1.48 14.12 10.54
C PHE A 176 -1.76 14.43 12.01
N MET A 177 -2.92 14.98 12.33
CA MET A 177 -3.24 15.37 13.71
C MET A 177 -4.57 14.79 14.23
N GLY A 178 -5.38 14.19 13.34
CA GLY A 178 -6.68 13.61 13.74
C GLY A 178 -7.73 14.66 14.09
N ILE A 179 -7.59 15.87 13.58
CA ILE A 179 -8.49 16.99 13.87
C ILE A 179 -9.32 17.31 12.66
N ARG A 180 -10.62 17.18 12.76
CA ARG A 180 -11.57 17.42 11.66
C ARG A 180 -11.97 18.88 11.61
N ILE A 181 -11.14 19.74 11.00
CA ILE A 181 -11.42 21.19 10.91
C ILE A 181 -12.19 21.59 9.66
N SER A 182 -12.54 20.67 8.76
CA SER A 182 -13.17 20.98 7.48
C SER A 182 -14.49 21.73 7.61
N CYS A 183 -15.30 21.48 8.65
CA CYS A 183 -16.54 22.23 8.94
C CYS A 183 -16.25 23.72 9.17
N ALA A 184 -15.07 24.05 9.72
CA ALA A 184 -14.68 25.44 10.00
C ALA A 184 -14.36 26.25 8.74
N GLN A 185 -14.40 25.66 7.54
CA GLN A 185 -14.30 26.38 6.28
C GLN A 185 -15.48 27.35 6.04
N CYS A 186 -16.70 26.97 6.44
CA CYS A 186 -17.92 27.72 6.16
C CYS A 186 -18.47 28.47 7.38
N HIS A 187 -18.28 27.93 8.59
CA HIS A 187 -18.76 28.49 9.85
C HIS A 187 -17.90 27.95 10.98
N ASP A 188 -17.94 28.55 12.17
CA ASP A 188 -17.25 28.01 13.34
C ASP A 188 -17.66 26.55 13.57
N HIS A 189 -16.73 25.73 14.00
CA HIS A 189 -16.95 24.29 14.11
C HIS A 189 -18.10 23.99 15.12
N PRO A 190 -19.17 23.26 14.72
CA PRO A 190 -20.37 23.14 15.54
C PRO A 190 -20.20 22.30 16.83
N PHE A 191 -19.16 21.47 16.88
CA PHE A 191 -18.92 20.50 17.97
C PHE A 191 -17.51 20.59 18.58
N ASP A 192 -16.68 21.53 18.13
CA ASP A 192 -15.32 21.72 18.62
C ASP A 192 -14.99 23.23 18.69
N LYS A 193 -13.84 23.57 19.25
CA LYS A 193 -13.40 24.95 19.54
C LYS A 193 -12.87 25.72 18.31
N TRP A 194 -12.71 25.06 17.17
CA TRP A 194 -12.07 25.65 15.99
C TRP A 194 -12.97 26.66 15.32
N THR A 195 -12.45 27.88 15.16
CA THR A 195 -13.15 28.96 14.47
C THR A 195 -12.88 28.94 12.97
N ARG A 196 -13.69 29.68 12.22
CA ARG A 196 -13.45 29.90 10.79
C ARG A 196 -12.10 30.58 10.53
N GLU A 197 -11.71 31.52 11.40
CA GLU A 197 -10.41 32.19 11.35
C GLU A 197 -9.25 31.20 11.53
N ASP A 198 -9.37 30.26 12.47
CA ASP A 198 -8.36 29.21 12.66
C ASP A 198 -8.15 28.37 11.40
N PHE A 199 -9.24 27.96 10.74
CA PHE A 199 -9.18 27.20 9.49
C PHE A 199 -8.43 27.98 8.39
N TYR A 200 -8.82 29.24 8.16
CA TYR A 200 -8.18 30.08 7.14
C TYR A 200 -6.72 30.38 7.46
N SER A 201 -6.37 30.50 8.74
CA SER A 201 -5.00 30.68 9.19
C SER A 201 -4.09 29.49 8.85
N VAL A 202 -4.61 28.25 8.98
CA VAL A 202 -3.92 27.03 8.55
C VAL A 202 -3.85 26.96 7.02
N ALA A 203 -4.93 27.26 6.32
CA ALA A 203 -4.94 27.29 4.85
C ALA A 203 -3.95 28.30 4.26
N ALA A 204 -3.66 29.39 4.98
CA ALA A 204 -2.74 30.44 4.55
C ALA A 204 -1.29 29.91 4.36
N TYR A 205 -0.88 28.83 5.04
CA TYR A 205 0.41 28.18 4.80
C TYR A 205 0.54 27.60 3.38
N PHE A 206 -0.58 27.24 2.76
CA PHE A 206 -0.65 26.74 1.38
C PHE A 206 -1.02 27.83 0.38
N GLY A 207 -1.38 29.03 0.83
CA GLY A 207 -1.97 30.08 0.02
C GLY A 207 -1.12 30.61 -1.12
N LYS A 208 0.19 30.38 -1.12
CA LYS A 208 1.10 30.75 -2.21
C LYS A 208 1.43 29.62 -3.17
N THR A 209 1.10 28.39 -2.82
CA THR A 209 1.40 27.20 -3.64
C THR A 209 0.37 27.06 -4.76
N ILE A 210 0.85 26.91 -5.99
CA ILE A 210 0.00 26.70 -7.16
C ILE A 210 0.46 25.51 -7.99
N ARG A 211 -0.51 24.80 -8.56
CA ARG A 211 -0.30 23.77 -9.58
C ARG A 211 -0.14 24.43 -10.94
N ARG A 212 0.85 24.02 -11.70
CA ARG A 212 1.09 24.44 -13.08
C ARG A 212 1.24 23.24 -13.98
N GLU A 213 0.72 23.34 -15.21
CA GLU A 213 0.89 22.35 -16.25
C GLU A 213 1.68 22.97 -17.42
N ASN A 214 2.70 22.28 -17.90
CA ASN A 214 3.40 22.67 -19.10
C ASN A 214 2.60 22.23 -20.33
N ASN A 215 2.08 23.18 -21.10
CA ASN A 215 1.22 22.91 -22.26
C ASN A 215 1.84 22.03 -23.33
N LEU A 216 3.18 22.00 -23.46
CA LEU A 216 3.88 21.22 -24.48
C LEU A 216 4.29 19.82 -24.00
N THR A 217 4.82 19.72 -22.79
CA THR A 217 5.30 18.44 -22.23
C THR A 217 4.22 17.74 -21.42
N LYS A 218 3.11 18.42 -21.13
CA LYS A 218 2.04 17.94 -20.23
C LYS A 218 2.53 17.61 -18.82
N THR A 219 3.71 18.10 -18.46
CA THR A 219 4.27 17.89 -17.14
C THR A 219 3.60 18.80 -16.13
N VAL A 220 3.15 18.24 -15.02
CA VAL A 220 2.58 18.97 -13.89
C VAL A 220 3.65 19.19 -12.83
N TYR A 221 3.63 20.38 -12.23
CA TYR A 221 4.53 20.76 -11.14
C TYR A 221 3.88 21.79 -10.23
N THR A 222 4.41 21.94 -9.04
CA THR A 222 4.03 23.00 -8.12
C THR A 222 5.11 24.08 -8.06
N THR A 223 4.69 25.31 -7.80
CA THR A 223 5.56 26.46 -7.60
C THR A 223 4.91 27.44 -6.63
N GLU A 224 5.69 28.40 -6.13
CA GLU A 224 5.19 29.46 -5.27
C GLU A 224 4.92 30.73 -6.09
N GLN A 225 3.82 31.40 -5.79
CA GLN A 225 3.49 32.71 -6.30
C GLN A 225 3.65 33.79 -5.22
N ASP A 226 3.79 35.05 -5.64
CA ASP A 226 4.00 36.17 -4.70
C ASP A 226 2.76 36.44 -3.84
N LYS A 227 1.58 36.39 -4.45
CA LYS A 227 0.31 36.70 -3.79
C LYS A 227 -0.35 35.44 -3.22
N SER A 228 -0.80 35.53 -1.99
CA SER A 228 -1.64 34.47 -1.40
C SER A 228 -3.01 34.42 -2.05
N MET A 229 -3.51 33.22 -2.29
CA MET A 229 -4.90 32.95 -2.73
C MET A 229 -5.88 32.95 -1.56
N VAL A 230 -5.39 32.76 -0.33
CA VAL A 230 -6.22 32.74 0.88
C VAL A 230 -6.38 34.15 1.41
N LEU A 231 -7.60 34.66 1.33
CA LEU A 231 -7.96 36.01 1.73
C LEU A 231 -8.91 35.97 2.94
N TRP A 232 -8.80 36.99 3.80
CA TRP A 232 -9.66 37.18 4.97
C TRP A 232 -10.17 38.61 5.05
N PRO A 233 -11.39 38.89 5.44
CA PRO A 233 -12.49 37.96 5.69
C PRO A 233 -12.90 37.13 4.45
N PRO A 234 -13.69 36.04 4.60
CA PRO A 234 -14.17 35.24 3.47
C PRO A 234 -15.09 36.03 2.56
N GLU A 235 -15.32 35.52 1.34
CA GLU A 235 -16.07 36.23 0.29
C GLU A 235 -17.56 36.48 0.63
N ASP A 236 -18.14 35.57 1.40
CA ASP A 236 -19.53 35.67 1.86
C ASP A 236 -19.75 36.69 3.00
N GLU A 237 -18.69 37.16 3.66
CA GLU A 237 -18.77 38.07 4.79
C GLU A 237 -18.29 39.49 4.47
N SER A 238 -17.74 39.76 3.28
CA SER A 238 -17.10 41.04 3.01
C SER A 238 -17.10 41.42 1.53
N GLU A 239 -17.09 42.75 1.28
CA GLU A 239 -16.85 43.28 -0.05
C GLU A 239 -15.41 42.93 -0.52
N PRO A 240 -15.19 42.78 -1.84
CA PRO A 240 -13.90 42.37 -2.39
C PRO A 240 -12.71 43.23 -1.95
N ASP A 241 -12.93 44.55 -1.84
CA ASP A 241 -11.91 45.52 -1.47
C ASP A 241 -11.51 45.50 0.02
N ALA A 242 -12.33 44.87 0.87
CA ALA A 242 -12.06 44.71 2.31
C ALA A 242 -11.18 43.47 2.63
N ARG A 243 -10.96 42.62 1.66
CA ARG A 243 -10.23 41.34 1.84
C ARG A 243 -8.71 41.55 1.71
N SER A 244 -7.98 40.96 2.63
CA SER A 244 -6.50 40.97 2.63
C SER A 244 -5.95 39.54 2.74
N PRO A 245 -4.69 39.30 2.32
CA PRO A 245 -4.07 37.99 2.51
C PRO A 245 -4.10 37.58 3.98
N MET A 246 -4.65 36.36 4.23
CA MET A 246 -4.69 35.79 5.58
C MET A 246 -3.29 35.52 6.10
N LYS A 247 -3.05 35.87 7.35
CA LYS A 247 -1.77 35.61 8.03
C LYS A 247 -1.73 34.15 8.49
N PRO A 248 -0.67 33.39 8.13
CA PRO A 248 -0.52 32.03 8.64
C PRO A 248 -0.42 31.99 10.17
N SER A 249 -1.14 31.06 10.79
CA SER A 249 -1.07 30.77 12.22
C SER A 249 -1.36 29.28 12.46
N PHE A 250 -0.74 28.71 13.47
CA PHE A 250 -0.93 27.33 13.87
C PHE A 250 -1.70 27.28 15.20
N PRO A 251 -3.02 27.05 15.17
CA PRO A 251 -3.87 27.17 16.34
C PRO A 251 -3.79 25.98 17.31
N PHE A 252 -3.08 24.91 16.92
CA PHE A 252 -3.06 23.66 17.69
C PHE A 252 -2.09 23.74 18.86
N PRO A 253 -2.51 23.30 20.07
CA PRO A 253 -1.70 23.42 21.27
C PRO A 253 -0.50 22.47 21.27
N TYR A 254 0.61 22.94 21.82
CA TYR A 254 1.82 22.18 22.08
C TYR A 254 1.96 21.81 23.56
N LEU A 255 2.84 20.83 23.83
CA LEU A 255 3.39 20.64 25.16
C LEU A 255 4.19 21.86 25.59
N ASP A 256 4.13 22.20 26.87
CA ASP A 256 4.82 23.38 27.43
C ASP A 256 6.33 23.32 27.11
N GLU A 257 6.85 24.40 26.54
CA GLU A 257 8.27 24.52 26.19
C GLU A 257 9.19 24.56 27.41
N SER A 258 8.68 25.01 28.56
CA SER A 258 9.44 25.05 29.82
C SER A 258 9.62 23.69 30.46
N GLU A 259 8.82 22.70 30.08
CA GLU A 259 8.82 21.36 30.66
C GLU A 259 9.92 20.49 30.01
N ARG A 260 10.84 19.97 30.83
CA ARG A 260 11.84 18.99 30.40
C ARG A 260 11.24 17.61 30.44
N LEU A 261 10.73 17.17 29.30
CA LEU A 261 10.15 15.85 29.14
C LEU A 261 11.26 14.81 28.86
N GLU A 262 11.22 13.69 29.56
CA GLU A 262 12.27 12.67 29.50
C GLU A 262 12.40 12.07 28.09
N PHE A 263 11.30 11.79 27.43
CA PHE A 263 11.30 11.23 26.07
C PHE A 263 11.95 12.17 25.04
N LEU A 264 11.82 13.52 25.19
CA LEU A 264 12.52 14.48 24.34
C LEU A 264 14.02 14.46 24.56
N THR A 265 14.44 14.32 25.81
CA THR A 265 15.87 14.21 26.15
C THR A 265 16.47 12.93 25.55
N ARG A 266 15.72 11.83 25.55
CA ARG A 266 16.13 10.56 24.91
C ARG A 266 16.23 10.72 23.39
N LEU A 267 15.26 11.35 22.76
CA LEU A 267 15.28 11.67 21.33
C LEU A 267 16.50 12.49 20.93
N GLU A 268 16.78 13.58 21.66
CA GLU A 268 17.92 14.45 21.39
C GLU A 268 19.24 13.69 21.48
N LYS A 269 19.41 12.85 22.52
CA LYS A 269 20.60 11.99 22.66
C LYS A 269 20.72 10.99 21.51
N LEU A 270 19.63 10.37 21.12
CA LEU A 270 19.62 9.39 20.02
C LEU A 270 20.04 10.05 18.71
N ARG A 271 19.48 11.22 18.38
CA ARG A 271 19.81 11.97 17.17
C ARG A 271 21.27 12.46 17.19
N ALA A 272 21.74 12.99 18.30
CA ALA A 272 23.13 13.40 18.46
C ALA A 272 24.11 12.23 18.27
N ASN A 273 23.78 11.04 18.79
CA ASN A 273 24.61 9.84 18.58
C ASN A 273 24.63 9.41 17.10
N LYS A 274 23.48 9.41 16.42
CA LYS A 274 23.41 9.10 14.98
C LYS A 274 24.22 10.09 14.14
N GLU A 275 24.17 11.38 14.46
CA GLU A 275 24.99 12.41 13.81
C GLU A 275 26.48 12.21 14.04
N ALA A 276 26.89 11.87 15.27
CA ALA A 276 28.28 11.58 15.61
C ALA A 276 28.81 10.32 14.88
N GLU A 277 28.00 9.26 14.79
CA GLU A 277 28.34 8.05 14.03
C GLU A 277 28.46 8.34 12.53
N ALA A 278 27.56 9.13 11.97
CA ALA A 278 27.61 9.56 10.57
C ALA A 278 28.86 10.42 10.29
N ALA A 279 29.23 11.32 11.21
CA ALA A 279 30.43 12.14 11.11
C ALA A 279 31.72 11.28 11.25
N GLY A 280 31.74 10.33 12.19
CA GLY A 280 32.87 9.40 12.36
C GLY A 280 33.08 8.48 11.16
N ASN A 281 32.01 8.04 10.51
CA ASN A 281 32.10 7.26 9.27
C ASN A 281 32.53 8.12 8.06
N SER A 282 32.33 9.43 8.09
CA SER A 282 32.78 10.34 7.03
C SER A 282 34.28 10.65 7.11
N GLU A 283 34.92 10.50 8.27
CA GLU A 283 36.37 10.61 8.40
C GLU A 283 37.15 9.41 7.78
N SER A 284 36.46 8.27 7.58
CA SER A 284 36.96 7.13 6.81
C SER A 284 36.49 7.12 5.36
N GLY A 285 35.95 8.23 4.88
CA GLY A 285 35.48 8.38 3.51
C GLY A 285 36.61 8.24 2.49
N PRO A 286 36.29 7.87 1.25
CA PRO A 286 37.28 7.67 0.20
C PRO A 286 38.16 8.92 0.09
N SER A 287 39.47 8.72 -0.01
CA SER A 287 40.44 9.81 -0.14
C SER A 287 40.10 10.66 -1.37
N VAL A 288 40.54 11.91 -1.41
CA VAL A 288 40.35 12.78 -2.59
C VAL A 288 40.85 12.07 -3.86
N ASP A 289 41.85 11.22 -3.75
CA ASP A 289 42.37 10.40 -4.85
C ASP A 289 41.39 9.30 -5.27
N ASP A 290 40.67 8.68 -4.33
CA ASP A 290 39.62 7.68 -4.63
C ASP A 290 38.39 8.33 -5.29
N LEU A 291 38.01 9.55 -4.85
CA LEU A 291 36.95 10.35 -5.46
C LEU A 291 37.34 10.82 -6.87
N LEU A 292 38.60 11.20 -7.08
CA LEU A 292 39.14 11.57 -8.39
C LEU A 292 39.25 10.34 -9.31
N ALA A 293 39.64 9.17 -8.79
CA ALA A 293 39.65 7.92 -9.53
C ALA A 293 38.24 7.48 -9.93
N ALA A 294 37.26 7.57 -9.02
CA ALA A 294 35.84 7.30 -9.30
C ALA A 294 35.24 8.32 -10.27
N ALA A 295 35.58 9.60 -10.15
CA ALA A 295 35.19 10.63 -11.10
C ALA A 295 35.85 10.40 -12.47
N GLY A 296 37.11 10.02 -12.50
CA GLY A 296 37.85 9.67 -13.71
C GLY A 296 37.28 8.44 -14.43
N SER A 297 36.83 7.41 -13.71
CA SER A 297 36.20 6.24 -14.27
C SER A 297 34.79 6.54 -14.82
N LYS A 298 34.00 7.36 -14.13
CA LYS A 298 32.69 7.84 -14.61
C LYS A 298 32.83 8.75 -15.82
N THR A 299 33.90 9.53 -15.90
CA THR A 299 34.19 10.38 -17.07
C THR A 299 34.58 9.53 -18.28
N LYS A 300 35.34 8.44 -18.11
CA LYS A 300 35.65 7.50 -19.20
C LYS A 300 34.40 6.75 -19.71
N GLN A 301 33.51 6.35 -18.81
CA GLN A 301 32.22 5.73 -19.19
C GLN A 301 31.25 6.72 -19.87
N ARG A 302 31.29 8.01 -19.50
CA ARG A 302 30.55 9.09 -20.18
C ARG A 302 31.09 9.40 -21.58
N LEU A 303 32.38 9.29 -21.79
CA LEU A 303 33.02 9.51 -23.10
C LEU A 303 32.78 8.34 -24.08
N SER A 304 32.57 7.11 -23.59
CA SER A 304 32.18 5.95 -24.42
C SER A 304 30.68 5.88 -24.73
N GLY A 305 29.85 6.57 -23.94
CA GLY A 305 28.38 6.63 -24.09
C GLY A 305 27.90 7.85 -24.85
N GLY A 306 28.41 8.03 -26.05
CA GLY A 306 27.90 8.85 -27.15
C GLY A 306 27.48 10.30 -26.84
N PHE A 307 28.00 11.19 -27.66
CA PHE A 307 27.60 12.62 -27.84
C PHE A 307 26.06 12.86 -27.82
N GLY A 308 25.25 11.82 -28.04
CA GLY A 308 23.81 11.88 -28.03
C GLY A 308 23.15 12.09 -26.65
N ALA A 309 23.73 11.57 -25.57
CA ALA A 309 23.16 11.72 -24.22
C ALA A 309 23.42 13.12 -23.64
N ALA A 310 24.62 13.66 -23.84
CA ALA A 310 24.96 15.03 -23.44
C ALA A 310 24.17 16.08 -24.23
N MET A 311 23.87 15.82 -25.52
CA MET A 311 23.04 16.67 -26.35
C MET A 311 21.57 16.65 -25.94
N LYS A 312 21.02 15.48 -25.51
CA LYS A 312 19.66 15.39 -24.98
C LYS A 312 19.50 16.21 -23.69
N VAL A 313 20.38 16.05 -22.70
CA VAL A 313 20.33 16.81 -21.43
C VAL A 313 20.46 18.30 -21.69
N SER A 314 21.33 18.74 -22.59
CA SER A 314 21.47 20.15 -22.94
C SER A 314 20.27 20.71 -23.71
N THR A 315 19.61 19.89 -24.52
CA THR A 315 18.41 20.25 -25.28
C THR A 315 17.18 20.31 -24.38
N GLU A 316 17.06 19.41 -23.45
CA GLU A 316 16.00 19.41 -22.41
C GLU A 316 16.18 20.58 -21.45
N ALA A 317 17.38 20.82 -20.94
CA ALA A 317 17.68 21.98 -20.11
C ALA A 317 17.39 23.31 -20.84
N LYS A 318 17.74 23.40 -22.13
CA LYS A 318 17.42 24.59 -22.95
C LYS A 318 15.92 24.70 -23.24
N SER A 319 15.20 23.59 -23.37
CA SER A 319 13.75 23.60 -23.57
C SER A 319 13.02 23.99 -22.29
N ASP A 320 13.50 23.53 -21.15
CA ASP A 320 12.97 23.89 -19.85
C ASP A 320 13.21 25.36 -19.52
N ILE A 321 14.41 25.87 -19.79
CA ILE A 321 14.75 27.30 -19.59
C ILE A 321 13.91 28.22 -20.49
N ARG A 322 13.56 27.80 -21.70
CA ARG A 322 12.73 28.61 -22.62
C ARG A 322 11.24 28.65 -22.26
N LYS A 323 10.77 27.73 -21.43
CA LYS A 323 9.35 27.52 -21.10
C LYS A 323 9.01 27.87 -19.64
N ILE A 324 10.03 28.14 -18.84
CA ILE A 324 9.88 28.54 -17.45
C ILE A 324 9.54 30.04 -17.46
N ASP A 325 8.46 30.39 -16.77
CA ASP A 325 8.29 31.75 -16.29
C ASP A 325 9.56 32.08 -15.46
N VAL A 326 10.39 32.99 -15.95
CA VAL A 326 11.70 33.31 -15.34
C VAL A 326 11.53 33.83 -13.90
N ASN A 327 10.32 34.22 -13.53
CA ASN A 327 9.95 34.66 -12.19
C ASN A 327 9.42 33.55 -11.28
N ALA A 328 9.20 32.34 -11.79
CA ALA A 328 8.73 31.22 -10.99
C ALA A 328 9.91 30.52 -10.29
N GLU A 329 9.90 30.48 -8.97
CA GLU A 329 10.90 29.77 -8.16
C GLU A 329 10.64 28.25 -8.21
N LEU A 330 10.91 27.65 -9.37
CA LEU A 330 10.81 26.21 -9.58
C LEU A 330 11.76 25.46 -8.62
N TYR A 331 11.22 24.44 -7.97
CA TYR A 331 11.95 23.58 -7.03
C TYR A 331 12.43 24.24 -5.74
N LYS A 332 12.14 25.52 -5.52
CA LYS A 332 12.41 26.16 -4.25
C LYS A 332 11.38 25.70 -3.24
N ARG A 333 11.84 25.28 -2.08
CA ARG A 333 10.94 24.90 -0.98
C ARG A 333 10.06 26.08 -0.59
N SER A 334 8.78 25.85 -0.36
CA SER A 334 7.88 26.82 0.21
C SER A 334 8.30 27.12 1.65
N GLN A 335 8.62 28.37 1.96
CA GLN A 335 8.97 28.76 3.34
C GLN A 335 7.81 28.55 4.29
N LEU A 336 6.59 28.89 3.87
CA LEU A 336 5.39 28.71 4.68
C LEU A 336 5.09 27.24 4.96
N ARG A 337 5.16 26.39 3.93
CA ARG A 337 4.93 24.94 4.12
C ARG A 337 6.09 24.27 4.86
N ASP A 338 7.31 24.76 4.74
CA ASP A 338 8.43 24.27 5.56
C ASP A 338 8.20 24.61 7.04
N GLU A 339 7.73 25.82 7.35
CA GLU A 339 7.32 26.21 8.70
C GLU A 339 6.18 25.32 9.20
N LEU A 340 5.08 25.17 8.43
CA LEU A 340 3.97 24.30 8.79
C LEU A 340 4.43 22.87 9.06
N SER A 341 5.28 22.33 8.18
CA SER A 341 5.78 20.97 8.31
C SER A 341 6.52 20.73 9.63
N ARG A 342 7.34 21.72 10.06
CA ARG A 342 8.03 21.67 11.37
C ARG A 342 7.05 21.75 12.54
N LEU A 343 6.02 22.58 12.41
CA LEU A 343 4.99 22.72 13.42
C LEU A 343 4.18 21.44 13.57
N VAL A 344 3.71 20.85 12.47
CA VAL A 344 2.93 19.60 12.48
C VAL A 344 3.74 18.44 13.03
N THR A 345 4.98 18.27 12.59
CA THR A 345 5.83 17.13 12.95
C THR A 345 6.71 17.36 14.19
N SER A 346 6.46 18.44 14.94
CA SER A 346 7.21 18.75 16.15
C SER A 346 7.04 17.62 17.19
N PRO A 347 8.12 17.17 17.84
CA PRO A 347 8.04 16.20 18.92
C PRO A 347 7.16 16.67 20.10
N ARG A 348 6.91 17.98 20.21
CA ARG A 348 6.00 18.58 21.20
C ARG A 348 4.54 18.64 20.73
N ASN A 349 4.25 18.27 19.49
CA ASN A 349 2.89 18.15 18.98
C ASN A 349 2.30 16.79 19.39
N ARG A 350 1.50 16.77 20.45
CA ARG A 350 0.90 15.53 20.96
C ARG A 350 -0.03 14.85 19.97
N TYR A 351 -0.71 15.61 19.13
CA TYR A 351 -1.66 15.05 18.16
C TYR A 351 -0.96 14.20 17.11
N PHE A 352 0.23 14.62 16.63
CA PHE A 352 0.95 13.96 15.58
C PHE A 352 1.35 12.51 15.92
N ALA A 353 1.99 12.30 17.07
CA ALA A 353 2.39 10.98 17.53
C ALA A 353 1.17 10.13 17.94
N ARG A 354 0.23 10.69 18.70
CA ARG A 354 -0.98 9.99 19.17
C ARG A 354 -1.84 9.48 18.02
N LEU A 355 -2.00 10.27 16.96
CA LEU A 355 -2.82 9.84 15.82
C LEU A 355 -2.23 8.60 15.13
N LEU A 356 -0.93 8.59 14.86
CA LEU A 356 -0.32 7.40 14.22
C LEU A 356 -0.39 6.20 15.16
N VAL A 357 -0.11 6.37 16.43
CA VAL A 357 -0.25 5.31 17.44
C VAL A 357 -1.68 4.75 17.44
N ASN A 358 -2.70 5.61 17.49
CA ASN A 358 -4.10 5.17 17.45
C ASN A 358 -4.46 4.40 16.17
N ARG A 359 -3.97 4.87 15.01
CA ARG A 359 -4.20 4.20 13.72
C ARG A 359 -3.53 2.84 13.63
N VAL A 360 -2.27 2.74 14.07
CA VAL A 360 -1.52 1.47 14.06
C VAL A 360 -2.09 0.49 15.10
N TRP A 361 -2.45 0.97 16.29
CA TRP A 361 -3.11 0.18 17.32
C TRP A 361 -4.42 -0.41 16.80
N LYS A 362 -5.33 0.41 16.25
CA LYS A 362 -6.58 -0.08 15.65
C LYS A 362 -6.33 -1.11 14.55
N ASP A 363 -5.35 -0.86 13.70
CA ASP A 363 -5.03 -1.75 12.59
C ASP A 363 -4.60 -3.15 13.05
N LEU A 364 -3.85 -3.22 14.16
CA LEU A 364 -3.29 -4.45 14.71
C LEU A 364 -4.18 -5.12 15.76
N VAL A 365 -4.80 -4.34 16.65
CA VAL A 365 -5.62 -4.86 17.76
C VAL A 365 -7.11 -4.93 17.41
N GLY A 366 -7.57 -4.07 16.48
CA GLY A 366 -8.94 -4.08 15.95
C GLY A 366 -9.81 -2.93 16.42
N THR A 367 -9.56 -2.34 17.59
CA THR A 367 -10.27 -1.17 18.14
C THR A 367 -9.26 -0.10 18.52
N GLY A 368 -9.53 1.17 18.21
CA GLY A 368 -8.67 2.29 18.56
C GLY A 368 -8.85 2.75 20.02
N PHE A 369 -7.90 3.53 20.53
CA PHE A 369 -8.09 4.24 21.79
C PHE A 369 -9.11 5.38 21.64
N VAL A 370 -9.15 6.00 20.47
CA VAL A 370 -10.11 7.02 20.05
C VAL A 370 -10.86 6.52 18.83
N GLU A 371 -12.20 6.55 18.89
CA GLU A 371 -13.09 6.20 17.78
C GLU A 371 -14.15 7.30 17.58
N PRO A 372 -14.39 7.79 16.37
CA PRO A 372 -13.66 7.53 15.10
C PRO A 372 -12.18 7.88 15.20
N ILE A 373 -11.35 7.15 14.41
CA ILE A 373 -9.90 7.11 14.55
C ILE A 373 -9.18 8.45 14.39
N ASP A 374 -9.79 9.40 13.70
CA ASP A 374 -9.29 10.73 13.38
C ASP A 374 -10.19 11.86 13.92
N ASP A 375 -10.84 11.62 15.08
CA ASP A 375 -11.74 12.56 15.75
C ASP A 375 -11.21 12.89 17.17
N PHE A 376 -10.04 13.52 17.23
CA PHE A 376 -9.41 13.96 18.47
C PHE A 376 -9.99 15.30 18.92
N ARG A 377 -10.93 15.25 19.86
CA ARG A 377 -11.56 16.43 20.48
C ARG A 377 -11.80 16.23 21.96
N ASP A 378 -12.00 17.32 22.69
CA ASP A 378 -12.17 17.29 24.15
C ASP A 378 -13.40 16.47 24.57
N SER A 379 -14.45 16.41 23.73
CA SER A 379 -15.67 15.62 23.97
C SER A 379 -15.54 14.14 23.57
N ASN A 380 -14.43 13.71 22.96
CA ASN A 380 -14.15 12.34 22.55
C ASN A 380 -12.80 11.86 23.12
N PRO A 381 -12.69 11.67 24.44
CA PRO A 381 -11.44 11.28 25.06
C PRO A 381 -11.06 9.85 24.71
N ALA A 382 -9.76 9.56 24.73
CA ALA A 382 -9.25 8.20 24.55
C ALA A 382 -9.80 7.25 25.62
N SER A 383 -10.10 6.02 25.21
CA SER A 383 -10.51 4.95 26.13
C SER A 383 -9.42 4.65 27.16
N HIS A 384 -8.15 4.61 26.75
CA HIS A 384 -6.98 4.36 27.60
C HIS A 384 -5.92 5.45 27.37
N PRO A 385 -6.10 6.65 27.96
CA PRO A 385 -5.22 7.79 27.72
C PRO A 385 -3.79 7.55 28.17
N LYS A 386 -3.55 6.88 29.30
CA LYS A 386 -2.19 6.61 29.79
C LYS A 386 -1.42 5.65 28.89
N THR A 387 -2.09 4.61 28.41
CA THR A 387 -1.51 3.62 27.50
C THR A 387 -1.18 4.27 26.13
N MET A 388 -2.09 5.10 25.62
CA MET A 388 -1.88 5.84 24.38
C MET A 388 -0.73 6.85 24.50
N ASP A 389 -0.64 7.56 25.63
CA ASP A 389 0.42 8.54 25.88
C ASP A 389 1.78 7.86 26.01
N TYR A 390 1.88 6.75 26.73
CA TYR A 390 3.09 5.94 26.81
C TYR A 390 3.59 5.55 25.42
N LEU A 391 2.73 4.96 24.60
CA LEU A 391 3.11 4.58 23.21
C LEU A 391 3.53 5.78 22.37
N ALA A 392 2.86 6.93 22.52
CA ALA A 392 3.20 8.13 21.76
C ALA A 392 4.56 8.71 22.20
N GLU A 393 4.84 8.76 23.50
CA GLU A 393 6.10 9.26 24.06
C GLU A 393 7.27 8.35 23.72
N GLU A 394 7.08 7.02 23.83
CA GLU A 394 8.09 6.04 23.42
C GLU A 394 8.34 6.03 21.91
N PHE A 395 7.29 6.21 21.10
CA PHE A 395 7.43 6.37 19.65
C PHE A 395 8.31 7.58 19.29
N VAL A 396 8.10 8.71 19.99
CA VAL A 396 8.94 9.91 19.83
C VAL A 396 10.37 9.63 20.31
N ALA A 397 10.55 9.02 21.49
CA ALA A 397 11.86 8.71 22.07
C ALA A 397 12.69 7.78 21.18
N ASN A 398 12.04 6.90 20.41
CA ASN A 398 12.66 6.01 19.44
C ASN A 398 12.74 6.61 18.02
N ASP A 399 12.86 7.95 17.93
CA ASP A 399 13.07 8.70 16.68
C ASP A 399 11.97 8.48 15.66
N PHE A 400 10.72 8.40 16.12
CA PHE A 400 9.56 8.15 15.25
C PHE A 400 9.71 6.92 14.35
N SER A 401 10.41 5.87 14.80
CA SER A 401 10.57 4.62 14.06
C SER A 401 9.25 3.88 13.97
N PHE A 402 8.73 3.79 12.74
CA PHE A 402 7.51 3.05 12.47
C PHE A 402 7.65 1.56 12.79
N ARG A 403 8.84 0.97 12.51
CA ARG A 403 9.13 -0.43 12.83
C ARG A 403 9.13 -0.68 14.34
N TRP A 404 9.68 0.24 15.12
CA TRP A 404 9.62 0.14 16.57
C TRP A 404 8.17 0.09 17.08
N LEU A 405 7.32 1.02 16.62
CA LEU A 405 5.91 1.09 17.04
C LEU A 405 5.15 -0.20 16.72
N VAL A 406 5.29 -0.71 15.49
CA VAL A 406 4.64 -1.97 15.09
C VAL A 406 5.16 -3.13 15.94
N LYS A 407 6.48 -3.22 16.17
CA LYS A 407 7.09 -4.28 16.99
C LYS A 407 6.55 -4.26 18.41
N GLU A 408 6.50 -3.09 19.04
CA GLU A 408 6.01 -2.90 20.40
C GLU A 408 4.58 -3.44 20.54
N ILE A 409 3.70 -3.04 19.64
CA ILE A 409 2.29 -3.46 19.67
C ILE A 409 2.14 -4.97 19.43
N VAL A 410 2.82 -5.55 18.43
CA VAL A 410 2.67 -7.00 18.15
C VAL A 410 3.32 -7.89 19.21
N SER A 411 4.23 -7.35 20.01
CA SER A 411 4.84 -8.04 21.16
C SER A 411 3.98 -8.00 22.41
N SER A 412 2.99 -7.09 22.48
CA SER A 412 2.12 -6.92 23.68
C SER A 412 1.15 -8.07 23.84
N ASP A 413 0.74 -8.29 25.08
CA ASP A 413 -0.31 -9.24 25.45
C ASP A 413 -1.65 -8.91 24.76
N ALA A 414 -2.01 -7.62 24.69
CA ALA A 414 -3.23 -7.16 24.03
C ALA A 414 -3.36 -7.64 22.59
N TYR A 415 -2.26 -7.62 21.82
CA TYR A 415 -2.25 -8.14 20.44
C TYR A 415 -2.29 -9.68 20.41
N GLN A 416 -1.65 -10.34 21.37
CA GLN A 416 -1.48 -11.80 21.34
C GLN A 416 -2.70 -12.57 21.87
N ARG A 417 -3.67 -11.91 22.51
CA ARG A 417 -4.90 -12.54 23.01
C ARG A 417 -5.74 -13.16 21.89
N ALA A 418 -6.42 -14.25 22.19
CA ALA A 418 -7.42 -14.81 21.31
C ALA A 418 -8.71 -13.96 21.32
N HIS A 419 -9.59 -14.21 20.38
CA HIS A 419 -10.94 -13.66 20.40
C HIS A 419 -11.82 -14.42 21.40
N VAL A 420 -12.85 -13.76 21.88
CA VAL A 420 -13.86 -14.39 22.73
C VAL A 420 -14.63 -15.47 21.96
N ALA A 421 -14.97 -16.57 22.60
CA ALA A 421 -15.78 -17.62 21.99
C ALA A 421 -17.09 -17.07 21.41
N LEU A 422 -17.52 -17.60 20.25
CA LEU A 422 -18.67 -17.08 19.50
C LEU A 422 -20.01 -17.22 20.25
N ASP A 423 -20.09 -18.17 21.18
CA ASP A 423 -21.24 -18.46 22.03
C ASP A 423 -21.26 -17.68 23.35
N ALA A 424 -20.23 -16.86 23.61
CA ALA A 424 -20.18 -15.98 24.79
C ALA A 424 -21.22 -14.86 24.70
N ASP A 425 -21.61 -14.34 25.87
CA ASP A 425 -22.52 -13.18 25.96
C ASP A 425 -21.95 -11.95 25.23
N GLU A 426 -22.80 -11.25 24.48
CA GLU A 426 -22.41 -10.11 23.67
C GLU A 426 -21.91 -8.94 24.52
N GLN A 427 -22.50 -8.72 25.70
CA GLN A 427 -22.09 -7.65 26.61
C GLN A 427 -20.72 -7.95 27.22
N GLU A 428 -20.49 -9.21 27.63
CA GLU A 428 -19.20 -9.65 28.16
C GLU A 428 -18.11 -9.56 27.07
N ARG A 429 -18.42 -9.98 25.85
CA ARG A 429 -17.51 -9.85 24.70
C ARG A 429 -17.13 -8.39 24.45
N ALA A 430 -18.12 -7.50 24.36
CA ALA A 430 -17.88 -6.08 24.14
C ALA A 430 -17.03 -5.46 25.26
N ALA A 431 -17.27 -5.83 26.51
CA ALA A 431 -16.50 -5.34 27.65
C ALA A 431 -15.05 -5.84 27.65
N LEU A 432 -14.80 -7.10 27.27
CA LEU A 432 -13.45 -7.67 27.12
C LEU A 432 -12.68 -6.99 25.96
N GLU A 433 -13.33 -6.78 24.84
CA GLU A 433 -12.74 -6.12 23.67
C GLU A 433 -12.44 -4.64 23.94
N GLN A 434 -13.33 -3.91 24.65
CA GLN A 434 -13.12 -2.52 25.05
C GLN A 434 -11.98 -2.34 26.05
N ALA A 435 -11.75 -3.33 26.91
CA ALA A 435 -10.65 -3.35 27.87
C ALA A 435 -9.34 -3.90 27.31
N PHE A 436 -9.30 -4.28 26.02
CA PHE A 436 -8.17 -4.96 25.37
C PHE A 436 -7.75 -6.27 26.06
N LEU A 437 -8.69 -6.93 26.71
CA LEU A 437 -8.54 -8.24 27.35
C LEU A 437 -8.86 -9.39 26.40
N ALA A 438 -9.39 -9.11 25.23
CA ALA A 438 -9.60 -10.01 24.10
C ALA A 438 -9.42 -9.24 22.80
N THR A 439 -9.02 -9.93 21.74
CA THR A 439 -8.96 -9.32 20.39
C THR A 439 -10.30 -9.50 19.69
N PRO A 440 -10.91 -8.46 19.07
CA PRO A 440 -12.10 -8.64 18.27
C PRO A 440 -11.80 -9.49 17.03
N MET A 441 -12.81 -10.25 16.57
CA MET A 441 -12.68 -11.01 15.34
C MET A 441 -12.57 -10.06 14.16
N ARG A 442 -11.43 -10.10 13.46
CA ARG A 442 -11.15 -9.25 12.31
C ARG A 442 -11.22 -10.04 11.01
N ARG A 443 -11.81 -9.43 9.99
CA ARG A 443 -11.77 -9.95 8.64
C ARG A 443 -10.45 -9.59 7.96
N MET A 444 -9.92 -10.47 7.11
CA MET A 444 -8.77 -10.12 6.28
C MET A 444 -9.08 -8.92 5.38
N LYS A 445 -8.15 -7.98 5.27
CA LYS A 445 -8.22 -6.88 4.31
C LYS A 445 -8.15 -7.41 2.88
N ALA A 446 -8.68 -6.65 1.93
CA ALA A 446 -8.80 -7.05 0.53
C ALA A 446 -7.46 -7.52 -0.08
N GLU A 447 -6.40 -6.78 0.15
CA GLU A 447 -5.06 -7.08 -0.36
C GLU A 447 -4.50 -8.36 0.29
N ALA A 448 -4.64 -8.48 1.62
CA ALA A 448 -4.20 -9.67 2.35
C ALA A 448 -4.98 -10.91 1.93
N MET A 449 -6.28 -10.78 1.70
CA MET A 449 -7.12 -11.88 1.21
C MET A 449 -6.71 -12.31 -0.20
N TYR A 450 -6.48 -11.35 -1.10
CA TYR A 450 -6.00 -11.63 -2.46
C TYR A 450 -4.65 -12.36 -2.43
N ASP A 451 -3.65 -11.81 -1.75
CA ASP A 451 -2.31 -12.40 -1.66
C ASP A 451 -2.33 -13.75 -0.92
N SER A 452 -3.26 -13.96 0.02
CA SER A 452 -3.46 -15.24 0.68
C SER A 452 -4.01 -16.31 -0.27
N ILE A 453 -4.97 -15.96 -1.12
CA ILE A 453 -5.48 -16.85 -2.17
C ILE A 453 -4.37 -17.20 -3.18
N VAL A 454 -3.60 -16.19 -3.61
CA VAL A 454 -2.46 -16.39 -4.51
C VAL A 454 -1.39 -17.28 -3.87
N THR A 455 -1.10 -17.09 -2.57
CA THR A 455 -0.15 -17.91 -1.82
C THR A 455 -0.64 -19.35 -1.69
N ALA A 456 -1.89 -19.55 -1.27
CA ALA A 456 -2.50 -20.87 -1.14
C ALA A 456 -2.57 -21.64 -2.46
N GLY A 457 -2.78 -20.91 -3.57
CA GLY A 457 -2.83 -21.45 -4.92
C GLY A 457 -1.48 -21.60 -5.61
N HIS A 458 -0.36 -21.23 -4.97
CA HIS A 458 0.98 -21.17 -5.57
C HIS A 458 1.06 -20.32 -6.86
N LEU A 459 0.24 -19.27 -6.96
CA LEU A 459 0.06 -18.49 -8.19
C LEU A 459 1.06 -17.34 -8.38
N PHE A 460 1.95 -17.08 -7.41
CA PHE A 460 3.09 -16.17 -7.64
C PHE A 460 4.12 -16.73 -8.63
N ALA A 461 4.07 -18.03 -8.88
CA ALA A 461 4.85 -18.71 -9.91
C ALA A 461 3.92 -19.55 -10.81
N VAL A 462 4.41 -19.95 -11.96
CA VAL A 462 3.69 -20.89 -12.82
C VAL A 462 3.62 -22.28 -12.16
N LYS A 463 2.45 -22.90 -12.15
CA LYS A 463 2.23 -24.20 -11.53
C LYS A 463 1.96 -25.35 -12.51
N HIS A 464 1.69 -25.04 -13.77
CA HIS A 464 1.53 -26.00 -14.85
C HIS A 464 2.74 -25.98 -15.79
N LEU A 465 3.05 -27.11 -16.40
CA LEU A 465 4.05 -27.18 -17.47
C LEU A 465 3.48 -26.56 -18.75
N PRO A 466 4.32 -25.99 -19.64
CA PRO A 466 3.86 -25.42 -20.89
C PRO A 466 3.05 -26.43 -21.72
N GLY A 467 1.86 -26.03 -22.18
CA GLY A 467 0.96 -26.85 -22.95
C GLY A 467 0.08 -27.83 -22.17
N GLU A 468 0.25 -27.94 -20.85
CA GLU A 468 -0.52 -28.87 -20.01
C GLU A 468 -1.80 -28.28 -19.40
N ASN A 469 -2.06 -26.99 -19.64
CA ASN A 469 -3.28 -26.34 -19.17
C ASN A 469 -4.05 -25.65 -20.31
N PRO A 470 -4.50 -26.39 -21.35
CA PRO A 470 -5.23 -25.80 -22.45
C PRO A 470 -6.62 -25.33 -21.99
N ARG A 471 -6.97 -24.12 -22.39
CA ARG A 471 -8.29 -23.53 -22.15
C ARG A 471 -8.85 -22.96 -23.43
N VAL A 472 -10.12 -23.22 -23.69
CA VAL A 472 -10.85 -22.62 -24.82
C VAL A 472 -11.44 -21.29 -24.35
N ILE A 473 -11.05 -20.21 -25.02
CA ILE A 473 -11.62 -18.87 -24.82
C ILE A 473 -12.37 -18.44 -26.06
N LYS A 474 -13.48 -17.71 -25.87
CA LYS A 474 -14.20 -17.09 -26.98
C LYS A 474 -13.60 -15.72 -27.26
N ARG A 475 -12.94 -15.59 -28.43
CA ARG A 475 -12.34 -14.34 -28.89
C ARG A 475 -13.18 -13.71 -29.98
N ARG A 476 -13.49 -12.43 -29.86
CA ARG A 476 -14.14 -11.67 -30.92
C ARG A 476 -13.08 -11.22 -31.91
N ILE A 477 -13.15 -11.73 -33.14
CA ILE A 477 -12.28 -11.31 -34.27
C ILE A 477 -13.12 -10.52 -35.27
N ARG A 478 -12.50 -9.50 -35.88
CA ARG A 478 -13.08 -8.80 -37.05
C ARG A 478 -12.65 -9.51 -38.30
N VAL A 479 -13.62 -10.11 -38.98
CA VAL A 479 -13.38 -10.78 -40.28
C VAL A 479 -13.86 -9.86 -41.37
N PRO A 480 -13.02 -9.57 -42.40
CA PRO A 480 -13.46 -8.83 -43.57
C PRO A 480 -14.48 -9.67 -44.34
N VAL A 481 -15.63 -9.05 -44.70
CA VAL A 481 -16.61 -9.65 -45.57
C VAL A 481 -16.30 -9.15 -46.98
N ASP A 482 -16.13 -10.08 -47.93
CA ASP A 482 -15.99 -9.71 -49.35
C ASP A 482 -17.31 -9.11 -49.83
N PRO A 483 -17.27 -7.97 -50.56
CA PRO A 483 -18.48 -7.33 -51.06
C PRO A 483 -19.20 -8.29 -52.03
N ASP A 484 -20.47 -8.53 -51.81
CA ASP A 484 -21.32 -9.30 -52.72
C ASP A 484 -21.39 -8.56 -54.07
N PRO A 485 -21.01 -9.17 -55.19
CA PRO A 485 -20.99 -8.51 -56.48
C PRO A 485 -22.37 -8.10 -57.00
N ASN A 486 -23.44 -8.43 -56.32
CA ASN A 486 -24.83 -8.14 -56.73
C ASN A 486 -25.54 -7.07 -55.87
N GLU A 487 -24.90 -6.45 -54.86
CA GLU A 487 -25.50 -5.33 -54.11
C GLU A 487 -25.26 -4.02 -54.89
N SER A 488 -26.32 -3.49 -55.47
CA SER A 488 -26.36 -2.19 -56.16
C SER A 488 -26.08 -1.05 -55.16
N ALA A 489 -25.29 -0.08 -55.59
CA ALA A 489 -24.76 1.06 -54.87
C ALA A 489 -25.80 2.19 -54.55
N ASP A 490 -27.03 1.87 -54.23
CA ASP A 490 -28.07 2.85 -53.86
C ASP A 490 -28.74 2.41 -52.58
N GLY A 491 -28.21 2.90 -51.45
CA GLY A 491 -28.78 2.70 -50.13
C GLY A 491 -28.04 3.55 -49.11
N ASP A 492 -28.38 4.85 -49.09
CA ASP A 492 -28.06 5.75 -48.01
C ASP A 492 -28.89 5.33 -46.80
N GLY A 493 -28.36 4.46 -46.00
CA GLY A 493 -28.95 3.94 -44.74
C GLY A 493 -27.81 3.54 -43.82
N ALA A 494 -27.23 4.53 -43.15
CA ALA A 494 -26.44 4.27 -41.96
C ALA A 494 -27.38 3.71 -40.91
N MET A 495 -27.58 2.39 -40.86
CA MET A 495 -27.94 1.73 -39.64
C MET A 495 -26.69 1.62 -38.82
N GLU A 496 -26.50 2.59 -37.94
CA GLU A 496 -25.78 2.35 -36.69
C GLU A 496 -26.53 1.22 -36.00
N ASP A 497 -25.98 0.01 -35.99
CA ASP A 497 -26.42 -1.02 -35.06
C ASP A 497 -26.18 -0.45 -33.65
N GLU A 498 -27.19 0.23 -33.09
CA GLU A 498 -27.23 0.46 -31.66
C GLU A 498 -27.14 -0.92 -31.00
N PRO A 499 -26.17 -1.14 -30.12
CA PRO A 499 -26.05 -2.41 -29.43
C PRO A 499 -27.37 -2.62 -28.64
N THR A 500 -28.08 -3.72 -28.93
CA THR A 500 -29.23 -4.12 -28.15
C THR A 500 -28.86 -4.18 -26.66
N GLU A 501 -29.81 -3.87 -25.77
CA GLU A 501 -29.57 -3.92 -24.29
C GLU A 501 -29.01 -5.26 -23.84
N GLU A 502 -29.34 -6.37 -24.51
CA GLU A 502 -28.71 -7.69 -24.28
C GLU A 502 -27.25 -7.74 -24.69
N MET A 503 -26.83 -7.03 -25.76
CA MET A 503 -25.43 -6.94 -26.17
C MET A 503 -24.63 -6.05 -25.20
N MET A 504 -25.23 -4.96 -24.72
CA MET A 504 -24.59 -4.10 -23.69
C MET A 504 -24.49 -4.80 -22.33
N GLN A 505 -25.51 -5.57 -21.93
CA GLN A 505 -25.46 -6.37 -20.71
C GLN A 505 -24.42 -7.50 -20.83
N GLY A 506 -24.34 -8.17 -21.97
CA GLY A 506 -23.31 -9.20 -22.24
C GLY A 506 -21.89 -8.62 -22.26
N GLU A 507 -21.70 -7.43 -22.79
CA GLU A 507 -20.38 -6.76 -22.84
C GLU A 507 -19.99 -6.16 -21.49
N MET A 508 -20.95 -5.62 -20.72
CA MET A 508 -20.72 -5.21 -19.34
C MET A 508 -20.45 -6.39 -18.41
N VAL A 509 -21.16 -7.50 -18.56
CA VAL A 509 -20.90 -8.72 -17.77
C VAL A 509 -19.57 -9.36 -18.19
N ALA A 510 -19.25 -9.43 -19.48
CA ALA A 510 -17.99 -9.94 -19.96
C ALA A 510 -16.79 -9.02 -19.58
N SER A 511 -16.99 -7.69 -19.57
CA SER A 511 -15.95 -6.77 -19.13
C SER A 511 -15.76 -6.79 -17.60
N ALA A 512 -16.83 -7.00 -16.83
CA ALA A 512 -16.76 -7.17 -15.37
C ALA A 512 -16.11 -8.49 -14.95
N VAL A 513 -16.25 -9.54 -15.78
CA VAL A 513 -15.63 -10.86 -15.53
C VAL A 513 -14.19 -10.93 -16.05
N ASN A 514 -13.80 -10.08 -16.99
CA ASN A 514 -12.48 -10.03 -17.61
C ASN A 514 -11.61 -8.85 -17.11
N TYR A 515 -11.74 -8.47 -15.84
CA TYR A 515 -10.61 -7.79 -15.21
C TYR A 515 -9.43 -8.77 -15.27
N GLY A 516 -8.51 -8.50 -16.19
CA GLY A 516 -7.29 -9.29 -16.35
C GLY A 516 -6.42 -9.12 -15.12
N LEU A 517 -6.80 -9.76 -14.01
CA LEU A 517 -6.01 -9.84 -12.77
C LEU A 517 -4.58 -10.27 -13.07
N GLU A 518 -4.43 -11.09 -14.11
CA GLU A 518 -3.14 -11.57 -14.61
C GLU A 518 -2.37 -10.52 -15.42
N LYS A 519 -3.05 -9.49 -15.91
CA LYS A 519 -2.46 -8.38 -16.69
C LYS A 519 -2.21 -7.15 -15.83
N SER A 520 -2.44 -7.23 -14.54
CA SER A 520 -2.08 -6.15 -13.62
C SER A 520 -0.58 -5.91 -13.71
N ILE A 521 -0.19 -4.70 -14.10
CA ILE A 521 1.21 -4.32 -14.19
C ILE A 521 1.73 -4.18 -12.78
N GLU A 522 2.75 -4.94 -12.45
CA GLU A 522 3.47 -4.80 -11.20
C GLU A 522 4.27 -3.49 -11.21
N LEU A 523 4.07 -2.66 -10.17
CA LEU A 523 4.78 -1.41 -10.01
C LEU A 523 6.21 -1.67 -9.53
N ASP A 524 7.19 -1.27 -10.32
CA ASP A 524 8.59 -1.23 -9.91
C ASP A 524 8.89 0.08 -9.18
N PHE A 525 8.79 0.05 -7.85
CA PHE A 525 9.03 1.21 -7.01
C PHE A 525 10.46 1.73 -7.12
N GLY A 526 11.44 0.86 -7.34
CA GLY A 526 12.84 1.25 -7.55
C GLY A 526 13.02 2.05 -8.84
N ALA A 527 12.41 1.59 -9.93
CA ALA A 527 12.41 2.29 -11.20
C ALA A 527 11.68 3.65 -11.09
N LEU A 528 10.54 3.70 -10.40
CA LEU A 528 9.76 4.92 -10.19
C LEU A 528 10.55 6.01 -9.44
N LEU A 529 11.34 5.64 -8.42
CA LEU A 529 12.17 6.57 -7.66
C LEU A 529 13.45 6.97 -8.40
N SER A 530 13.97 6.11 -9.27
CA SER A 530 15.19 6.36 -10.06
C SER A 530 14.91 7.09 -11.38
N ALA A 531 13.66 7.14 -11.82
CA ALA A 531 13.26 7.82 -13.04
C ALA A 531 13.51 9.34 -12.91
N LYS A 532 14.51 9.83 -13.62
CA LYS A 532 14.87 11.26 -13.66
C LYS A 532 13.99 12.07 -14.62
N ASP A 533 13.14 11.43 -15.38
CA ASP A 533 12.28 12.04 -16.40
C ASP A 533 10.82 11.64 -16.20
N ASP A 534 9.95 12.65 -16.27
CA ASP A 534 8.48 12.53 -16.31
C ASP A 534 8.01 11.89 -17.63
N THR A 535 8.56 10.75 -18.01
CA THR A 535 7.94 9.95 -19.04
C THR A 535 6.73 9.28 -18.43
N PRO A 536 5.51 9.55 -18.90
CA PRO A 536 4.34 8.79 -18.48
C PRO A 536 4.65 7.31 -18.68
N MET A 537 4.06 6.44 -17.86
CA MET A 537 4.21 4.97 -17.88
C MET A 537 3.83 4.35 -19.25
N ILE A 538 4.45 4.86 -20.33
CA ILE A 538 4.38 4.29 -21.68
C ILE A 538 5.54 3.29 -21.90
N ASP A 539 6.43 3.11 -20.94
CA ASP A 539 7.60 2.22 -21.10
C ASP A 539 7.30 0.72 -20.95
N SER A 540 6.02 0.32 -20.80
CA SER A 540 5.63 -1.06 -21.11
C SER A 540 5.36 -1.28 -22.61
N MET A 541 5.27 -0.22 -23.39
CA MET A 541 5.37 -0.34 -24.85
C MET A 541 6.85 -0.53 -25.19
N LYS A 542 7.22 -1.73 -25.68
CA LYS A 542 8.50 -1.97 -26.38
C LYS A 542 8.98 -0.67 -27.03
N LYS A 543 10.22 -0.29 -26.80
CA LYS A 543 10.85 0.77 -27.59
C LYS A 543 10.72 0.37 -29.05
N MET A 544 9.70 0.90 -29.68
CA MET A 544 9.48 0.64 -31.10
C MET A 544 10.66 1.24 -31.89
N THR A 545 11.25 0.47 -32.73
CA THR A 545 12.28 0.96 -33.66
C THR A 545 11.67 2.03 -34.55
N ARG A 546 12.51 2.90 -35.10
CA ARG A 546 12.06 3.95 -36.01
C ARG A 546 11.28 3.34 -37.21
N GLU A 547 11.66 2.14 -37.65
CA GLU A 547 11.01 1.37 -38.71
C GLU A 547 9.61 0.88 -38.30
N GLU A 548 9.43 0.47 -37.03
CA GLU A 548 8.12 0.07 -36.49
C GLU A 548 7.18 1.28 -36.34
N ILE A 549 7.70 2.45 -35.95
CA ILE A 549 6.94 3.71 -35.90
C ILE A 549 6.55 4.17 -37.29
N GLU A 550 7.44 4.07 -38.29
CA GLU A 550 7.12 4.38 -39.67
C GLU A 550 6.11 3.39 -40.27
N ALA A 551 6.22 2.10 -39.96
CA ALA A 551 5.25 1.09 -40.36
C ALA A 551 3.85 1.33 -39.74
N MET A 552 3.79 1.78 -38.44
CA MET A 552 2.53 2.21 -37.84
C MET A 552 1.98 3.51 -38.47
N ARG A 553 2.84 4.47 -38.78
CA ARG A 553 2.46 5.71 -39.46
C ARG A 553 1.94 5.42 -40.88
N MET A 554 2.55 4.50 -41.63
CA MET A 554 2.03 4.04 -42.92
C MET A 554 0.70 3.30 -42.80
N LYS A 555 0.49 2.52 -41.73
CA LYS A 555 -0.80 1.87 -41.42
C LYS A 555 -1.90 2.85 -40.99
N SER A 556 -1.54 3.98 -40.41
CA SER A 556 -2.48 5.02 -39.92
C SER A 556 -2.77 6.13 -40.94
N MET A 557 -2.04 6.18 -42.07
CA MET A 557 -2.41 7.07 -43.16
C MET A 557 -3.71 6.58 -43.81
N PRO A 558 -4.76 7.40 -43.96
CA PRO A 558 -5.95 7.02 -44.66
C PRO A 558 -5.54 6.72 -46.11
N GLN A 559 -5.57 5.44 -46.49
CA GLN A 559 -5.46 5.05 -47.89
C GLN A 559 -6.66 5.62 -48.63
N GLN A 560 -6.45 6.70 -49.38
CA GLN A 560 -7.40 7.19 -50.35
C GLN A 560 -7.68 6.06 -51.34
N ASN A 561 -8.95 5.71 -51.49
CA ASN A 561 -9.51 4.77 -52.46
C ASN A 561 -9.25 3.27 -52.21
N ASN A 562 -9.79 2.73 -51.10
CA ASN A 562 -10.17 1.31 -51.07
C ASN A 562 -11.69 1.24 -50.75
N PRO A 563 -12.52 0.46 -51.49
CA PRO A 563 -13.93 0.28 -51.17
C PRO A 563 -14.01 -0.22 -49.74
N ARG A 564 -14.90 0.39 -48.93
CA ARG A 564 -15.08 0.11 -47.49
C ARG A 564 -15.30 -1.39 -47.32
N ARG A 565 -14.25 -2.12 -46.90
CA ARG A 565 -14.43 -3.50 -46.47
C ARG A 565 -15.27 -3.50 -45.22
N ARG A 566 -16.45 -4.10 -45.29
CA ARG A 566 -17.30 -4.35 -44.12
C ARG A 566 -16.59 -5.41 -43.28
N TYR A 567 -16.50 -5.16 -41.96
CA TYR A 567 -15.98 -6.13 -41.02
C TYR A 567 -17.14 -6.62 -40.16
N VAL A 568 -17.29 -7.93 -40.07
CA VAL A 568 -18.26 -8.55 -39.17
C VAL A 568 -17.49 -9.12 -37.97
N SER A 569 -17.99 -8.84 -36.76
CA SER A 569 -17.44 -9.43 -35.52
C SER A 569 -17.90 -10.88 -35.42
N LYS A 570 -16.97 -11.81 -35.40
CA LYS A 570 -17.24 -13.25 -35.22
C LYS A 570 -16.57 -13.71 -33.92
N LEU A 571 -17.34 -14.47 -33.09
CA LEU A 571 -16.78 -15.18 -31.95
C LEU A 571 -16.13 -16.46 -32.48
N VAL A 572 -14.86 -16.66 -32.13
CA VAL A 572 -14.08 -17.84 -32.49
C VAL A 572 -13.54 -18.44 -31.21
N ASP A 573 -13.65 -19.75 -31.10
CA ASP A 573 -13.03 -20.49 -30.00
C ASP A 573 -11.51 -20.59 -30.26
N GLU A 574 -10.72 -20.03 -29.35
CA GLU A 574 -9.25 -20.07 -29.39
C GLU A 574 -8.75 -20.89 -28.19
N THR A 575 -7.95 -21.88 -28.44
CA THR A 575 -7.32 -22.66 -27.35
C THR A 575 -6.00 -21.96 -26.97
N ILE A 576 -5.92 -21.54 -25.73
CA ILE A 576 -4.72 -20.94 -25.16
C ILE A 576 -4.14 -21.85 -24.08
N ASP A 577 -2.84 -21.80 -23.86
CA ASP A 577 -2.18 -22.40 -22.70
C ASP A 577 -2.37 -21.44 -21.51
N ASP A 578 -3.32 -21.76 -20.63
CA ASP A 578 -3.73 -20.89 -19.54
C ASP A 578 -2.94 -21.21 -18.27
N ASN A 579 -1.70 -20.70 -18.20
CA ASN A 579 -0.82 -20.86 -17.06
C ASN A 579 -0.62 -19.51 -16.35
N PRO A 580 -1.62 -19.05 -15.54
CA PRO A 580 -1.63 -17.72 -14.96
C PRO A 580 -0.55 -17.56 -13.91
N LYS A 581 0.09 -16.40 -13.92
CA LYS A 581 0.94 -15.89 -12.86
C LYS A 581 0.35 -14.57 -12.37
N PHE A 582 0.18 -14.44 -11.07
CA PHE A 582 -0.40 -13.25 -10.44
C PHE A 582 0.67 -12.43 -9.73
N SER A 583 0.52 -11.11 -9.77
CA SER A 583 1.33 -10.18 -8.99
C SER A 583 0.71 -9.94 -7.62
N SER A 584 1.49 -9.49 -6.64
CA SER A 584 0.95 -9.11 -5.33
C SER A 584 0.01 -7.92 -5.44
N ALA A 585 -1.11 -7.97 -4.72
CA ALA A 585 -2.08 -6.86 -4.64
C ALA A 585 -1.44 -5.56 -4.15
N TYR A 586 -0.44 -5.65 -3.31
CA TYR A 586 0.29 -4.49 -2.77
C TYR A 586 1.19 -3.79 -3.79
N ARG A 587 1.48 -4.45 -4.91
CA ARG A 587 2.30 -3.92 -6.00
C ARG A 587 1.49 -3.45 -7.21
N MET A 588 0.18 -3.53 -7.13
CA MET A 588 -0.73 -3.06 -8.18
C MET A 588 -0.99 -1.56 -8.06
N ALA A 589 -1.43 -0.96 -9.17
CA ALA A 589 -1.96 0.40 -9.16
C ALA A 589 -3.14 0.50 -8.18
N THR A 590 -3.19 1.54 -7.38
CA THR A 590 -4.12 1.67 -6.26
C THR A 590 -4.73 3.07 -6.19
N PRO A 591 -6.02 3.23 -5.86
CA PRO A 591 -7.01 2.16 -5.67
C PRO A 591 -7.29 1.40 -6.96
N ALA A 592 -7.70 0.14 -6.81
CA ALA A 592 -8.08 -0.68 -7.94
C ALA A 592 -9.37 -0.14 -8.59
N PRO A 593 -9.63 -0.41 -9.88
CA PRO A 593 -10.86 0.02 -10.55
C PRO A 593 -12.12 -0.56 -9.91
N ALA A 594 -13.25 0.13 -10.08
CA ALA A 594 -14.55 -0.37 -9.62
C ALA A 594 -14.84 -1.75 -10.23
N GLY A 595 -15.32 -2.70 -9.40
CA GLY A 595 -15.55 -4.08 -9.83
C GLY A 595 -14.35 -5.03 -9.70
N HIS A 596 -13.14 -4.51 -9.51
CA HIS A 596 -11.97 -5.33 -9.20
C HIS A 596 -12.12 -6.00 -7.82
N PHE A 597 -11.48 -7.17 -7.62
CA PHE A 597 -11.50 -7.93 -6.36
C PHE A 597 -11.24 -7.03 -5.14
N LEU A 598 -10.18 -6.24 -5.17
CA LEU A 598 -9.79 -5.37 -4.05
C LEU A 598 -10.89 -4.37 -3.68
N ARG A 599 -11.52 -3.72 -4.68
CA ARG A 599 -12.61 -2.77 -4.45
C ARG A 599 -13.86 -3.45 -3.88
N LEU A 600 -14.19 -4.63 -4.38
CA LEU A 600 -15.33 -5.40 -3.88
C LEU A 600 -15.12 -5.88 -2.43
N PHE A 601 -13.88 -6.16 -2.03
CA PHE A 601 -13.54 -6.61 -0.70
C PHE A 601 -13.14 -5.49 0.27
N GLY A 602 -13.48 -4.23 -0.05
CA GLY A 602 -13.45 -3.13 0.91
C GLY A 602 -12.30 -2.15 0.74
N GLN A 603 -11.48 -2.23 -0.32
CA GLN A 603 -10.47 -1.19 -0.57
C GLN A 603 -11.17 0.15 -0.83
N PRO A 604 -10.82 1.23 -0.10
CA PRO A 604 -11.47 2.53 -0.24
C PRO A 604 -11.15 3.19 -1.59
N SER A 605 -11.99 4.16 -2.00
CA SER A 605 -11.73 4.98 -3.20
C SER A 605 -10.62 6.00 -2.98
N ARG A 606 -10.40 6.37 -1.73
CA ARG A 606 -9.45 7.39 -1.29
C ARG A 606 -9.75 8.79 -1.85
N VAL A 607 -11.00 9.03 -2.21
CA VAL A 607 -11.44 10.36 -2.66
C VAL A 607 -11.74 11.25 -1.46
N ASP A 608 -12.52 10.73 -0.52
CA ASP A 608 -12.98 11.51 0.63
C ASP A 608 -12.01 11.39 1.83
N LEU A 609 -11.94 12.46 2.64
CA LEU A 609 -11.21 12.44 3.90
C LEU A 609 -11.94 11.54 4.91
N GLY A 610 -11.19 10.67 5.59
CA GLY A 610 -11.76 9.76 6.58
C GLY A 610 -12.56 8.61 5.99
N GLU A 611 -12.41 8.31 4.68
CA GLU A 611 -13.01 7.12 4.07
C GLU A 611 -12.40 5.86 4.69
N ASP A 612 -13.23 5.09 5.39
CA ASP A 612 -12.83 3.81 5.99
C ASP A 612 -13.00 2.64 4.99
N ARG A 613 -12.35 1.52 5.29
CA ARG A 613 -12.55 0.27 4.55
C ARG A 613 -13.93 -0.30 4.84
N TYR A 614 -14.57 -0.85 3.81
CA TYR A 614 -15.86 -1.49 3.94
C TYR A 614 -15.69 -2.94 4.42
N ASP A 615 -16.09 -3.23 5.66
CA ASP A 615 -16.01 -4.58 6.25
C ASP A 615 -17.28 -5.40 6.07
N ASN A 616 -18.36 -4.80 5.57
CA ASN A 616 -19.62 -5.47 5.38
C ASN A 616 -19.58 -6.54 4.26
N SER A 617 -20.18 -7.69 4.54
CA SER A 617 -20.35 -8.76 3.55
C SER A 617 -21.35 -8.37 2.47
N SER A 618 -21.09 -8.76 1.23
CA SER A 618 -22.01 -8.55 0.12
C SER A 618 -22.17 -9.82 -0.74
N MET A 619 -23.33 -9.92 -1.40
CA MET A 619 -23.58 -11.02 -2.35
C MET A 619 -22.53 -11.04 -3.48
N ARG A 620 -22.05 -9.85 -3.91
CA ARG A 620 -21.01 -9.76 -4.94
C ARG A 620 -19.69 -10.38 -4.49
N GLN A 621 -19.30 -10.18 -3.22
CA GLN A 621 -18.10 -10.80 -2.65
C GLN A 621 -18.26 -12.33 -2.62
N ALA A 622 -19.42 -12.83 -2.18
CA ALA A 622 -19.69 -14.26 -2.18
C ALA A 622 -19.61 -14.87 -3.59
N LEU A 623 -20.27 -14.25 -4.57
CA LEU A 623 -20.23 -14.69 -5.97
C LEU A 623 -18.81 -14.63 -6.55
N MET A 624 -18.02 -13.61 -6.21
CA MET A 624 -16.63 -13.49 -6.64
C MET A 624 -15.75 -14.61 -6.08
N MET A 625 -15.95 -14.99 -4.81
CA MET A 625 -15.22 -16.11 -4.20
C MET A 625 -15.64 -17.46 -4.77
N LEU A 626 -16.95 -17.66 -5.00
CA LEU A 626 -17.48 -18.93 -5.51
C LEU A 626 -17.13 -19.17 -6.98
N ASN A 627 -17.22 -18.11 -7.82
CA ASN A 627 -17.12 -18.24 -9.28
C ASN A 627 -15.94 -17.45 -9.88
N GLY A 628 -15.19 -16.72 -9.05
CA GLY A 628 -14.08 -15.89 -9.53
C GLY A 628 -12.90 -16.70 -10.02
N ARG A 629 -12.28 -16.23 -11.10
CA ARG A 629 -11.12 -16.89 -11.69
C ARG A 629 -9.96 -17.07 -10.69
N LEU A 630 -9.73 -16.08 -9.82
CA LEU A 630 -8.66 -16.14 -8.83
C LEU A 630 -8.82 -17.37 -7.92
N THR A 631 -9.99 -17.56 -7.32
CA THR A 631 -10.28 -18.70 -6.44
C THR A 631 -10.24 -20.02 -7.20
N HIS A 632 -10.77 -20.02 -8.42
CA HIS A 632 -10.80 -21.22 -9.26
C HIS A 632 -9.39 -21.68 -9.65
N GLU A 633 -8.53 -20.77 -10.10
CA GLU A 633 -7.13 -21.10 -10.40
C GLU A 633 -6.33 -21.45 -9.14
N ALA A 634 -6.61 -20.82 -8.00
CA ALA A 634 -5.98 -21.18 -6.74
C ALA A 634 -6.34 -22.59 -6.28
N ALA A 635 -7.59 -23.01 -6.50
CA ALA A 635 -8.06 -24.36 -6.16
C ALA A 635 -7.44 -25.46 -7.03
N ARG A 636 -7.24 -25.23 -8.33
CA ARG A 636 -6.67 -26.25 -9.24
C ARG A 636 -5.30 -26.72 -8.77
N VAL A 637 -5.02 -28.01 -8.98
CA VAL A 637 -3.74 -28.63 -8.63
C VAL A 637 -2.85 -28.72 -9.87
N GLY A 638 -1.66 -28.11 -9.80
CA GLY A 638 -0.69 -28.14 -10.89
C GLY A 638 0.44 -29.13 -10.69
N PRO A 639 1.06 -29.66 -11.76
CA PRO A 639 2.14 -30.66 -11.68
C PRO A 639 3.38 -30.21 -10.89
N LEU A 640 3.60 -28.90 -10.77
CA LEU A 640 4.75 -28.35 -10.05
C LEU A 640 4.51 -28.20 -8.55
N GLU A 641 3.26 -28.40 -8.08
CA GLU A 641 2.90 -28.27 -6.66
C GLU A 641 3.26 -29.53 -5.86
N PRO A 642 3.58 -29.38 -4.54
CA PRO A 642 3.85 -30.51 -3.67
C PRO A 642 2.69 -31.53 -3.56
N VAL A 643 1.45 -31.02 -3.51
CA VAL A 643 0.23 -31.82 -3.42
C VAL A 643 0.10 -32.79 -4.61
N TYR A 644 0.40 -32.31 -5.82
CA TYR A 644 0.38 -33.17 -7.01
C TYR A 644 1.26 -34.41 -6.86
N LYS A 645 2.50 -34.22 -6.36
CA LYS A 645 3.44 -35.33 -6.14
C LYS A 645 2.98 -36.32 -5.07
N MET A 646 2.25 -35.83 -4.06
CA MET A 646 1.67 -36.69 -2.99
C MET A 646 0.51 -37.54 -3.52
N MET A 647 -0.22 -37.03 -4.52
CA MET A 647 -1.41 -37.68 -5.07
C MET A 647 -1.13 -38.61 -6.26
N THR A 648 -0.08 -38.31 -7.06
CA THR A 648 0.23 -39.01 -8.31
C THR A 648 1.53 -39.81 -8.26
N GLY A 649 2.25 -39.78 -7.13
CA GLY A 649 3.49 -40.54 -6.95
C GLY A 649 3.27 -42.07 -6.97
N ALA A 650 4.34 -42.82 -6.94
CA ALA A 650 4.30 -44.30 -6.97
C ALA A 650 3.47 -44.93 -5.83
N ASN A 651 3.36 -44.26 -4.68
CA ASN A 651 2.52 -44.62 -3.55
C ASN A 651 1.71 -43.37 -3.15
N PRO A 652 0.54 -43.12 -3.71
CA PRO A 652 -0.30 -41.97 -3.37
C PRO A 652 -0.70 -41.99 -1.90
N ASP A 653 -0.54 -40.85 -1.21
CA ASP A 653 -0.93 -40.69 0.20
C ASP A 653 -1.92 -39.50 0.30
N PHE A 654 -3.20 -39.83 0.15
CA PHE A 654 -4.28 -38.84 0.19
C PHE A 654 -4.42 -38.19 1.58
N ARG A 655 -4.21 -38.98 2.68
CA ARG A 655 -4.26 -38.40 4.04
C ARG A 655 -3.18 -37.37 4.26
N LYS A 656 -1.98 -37.63 3.77
CA LYS A 656 -0.88 -36.67 3.80
C LYS A 656 -1.17 -35.44 2.94
N ALA A 657 -1.74 -35.64 1.76
CA ALA A 657 -2.12 -34.54 0.87
C ALA A 657 -3.19 -33.63 1.51
N VAL A 658 -4.21 -34.22 2.17
CA VAL A 658 -5.24 -33.48 2.93
C VAL A 658 -4.60 -32.70 4.07
N ARG A 659 -3.77 -33.32 4.92
CA ARG A 659 -3.10 -32.62 6.03
C ARG A 659 -2.24 -31.49 5.53
N TYR A 660 -1.54 -31.68 4.43
CA TYR A 660 -0.72 -30.62 3.81
C TYR A 660 -1.58 -29.46 3.30
N THR A 661 -2.72 -29.76 2.67
CA THR A 661 -3.65 -28.73 2.13
C THR A 661 -4.25 -27.88 3.25
N TYR A 662 -4.74 -28.50 4.34
CA TYR A 662 -5.21 -27.74 5.52
C TYR A 662 -4.12 -26.89 6.14
N PHE A 663 -2.92 -27.45 6.25
CA PHE A 663 -1.76 -26.76 6.81
C PHE A 663 -1.37 -25.51 6.00
N GLU A 664 -1.40 -25.58 4.66
CA GLU A 664 -1.08 -24.44 3.80
C GLU A 664 -2.20 -23.40 3.74
N ILE A 665 -3.47 -23.82 3.70
CA ILE A 665 -4.60 -22.90 3.52
C ILE A 665 -5.06 -22.32 4.86
N LEU A 666 -5.25 -23.15 5.88
CA LEU A 666 -5.82 -22.77 7.18
C LEU A 666 -4.76 -22.59 8.28
N THR A 667 -3.51 -22.93 8.02
CA THR A 667 -2.40 -22.85 9.00
C THR A 667 -2.67 -23.72 10.24
N ARG A 668 -3.37 -24.84 10.10
CA ARG A 668 -3.60 -25.85 11.15
C ARG A 668 -3.66 -27.26 10.57
N LEU A 669 -3.62 -28.25 11.43
CA LEU A 669 -3.87 -29.62 11.02
C LEU A 669 -5.37 -29.92 11.09
N PRO A 670 -5.90 -30.74 10.18
CA PRO A 670 -7.29 -31.20 10.24
C PRO A 670 -7.46 -32.25 11.35
N SER A 671 -8.68 -32.33 11.90
CA SER A 671 -9.11 -33.45 12.77
C SER A 671 -9.26 -34.75 11.96
N GLU A 672 -9.41 -35.87 12.63
CA GLU A 672 -9.64 -37.16 11.94
C GLU A 672 -10.99 -37.18 11.20
N ASP A 673 -12.02 -36.49 11.72
CA ASP A 673 -13.31 -36.36 11.06
C ASP A 673 -13.19 -35.47 9.79
N GLU A 674 -12.50 -34.33 9.88
CA GLU A 674 -12.22 -33.49 8.71
C GLU A 674 -11.39 -34.22 7.64
N ILE A 675 -10.47 -35.10 8.04
CA ILE A 675 -9.72 -35.95 7.08
C ILE A 675 -10.67 -36.93 6.38
N ALA A 676 -11.59 -37.52 7.10
CA ALA A 676 -12.54 -38.48 6.51
C ALA A 676 -13.48 -37.77 5.52
N GLU A 677 -14.01 -36.59 5.89
CA GLU A 677 -14.84 -35.77 5.02
C GLU A 677 -14.07 -35.31 3.77
N ALA A 678 -12.85 -34.82 3.95
CA ALA A 678 -11.99 -34.36 2.86
C ALA A 678 -11.67 -35.50 1.86
N ILE A 679 -11.43 -36.74 2.37
CA ILE A 679 -11.23 -37.90 1.49
C ILE A 679 -12.51 -38.21 0.73
N ALA A 680 -13.69 -38.13 1.37
CA ALA A 680 -14.96 -38.34 0.69
C ALA A 680 -15.19 -37.32 -0.45
N VAL A 681 -14.82 -36.05 -0.25
CA VAL A 681 -14.84 -35.03 -1.31
C VAL A 681 -13.88 -35.38 -2.45
N ILE A 682 -12.65 -35.82 -2.14
CA ILE A 682 -11.68 -36.25 -3.16
C ILE A 682 -12.18 -37.45 -3.95
N ASP A 683 -12.87 -38.36 -3.29
CA ASP A 683 -13.40 -39.60 -3.90
C ASP A 683 -14.63 -39.32 -4.79
N ALA A 684 -15.39 -38.26 -4.50
CA ALA A 684 -16.56 -37.85 -5.26
C ALA A 684 -16.22 -37.08 -6.56
N GLY A 685 -15.00 -36.57 -6.71
CA GLY A 685 -14.55 -35.86 -7.92
C GLY A 685 -14.47 -36.80 -9.14
N GLU A 686 -14.52 -36.22 -10.35
CA GLU A 686 -14.36 -36.98 -11.61
C GLU A 686 -13.04 -37.76 -11.65
N ASP A 687 -12.00 -37.16 -11.10
CA ASP A 687 -10.70 -37.76 -10.82
C ASP A 687 -10.16 -37.19 -9.49
N LYS A 688 -9.08 -37.80 -8.97
CA LYS A 688 -8.54 -37.43 -7.65
C LYS A 688 -7.95 -36.02 -7.59
N LEU A 689 -7.44 -35.49 -8.70
CA LEU A 689 -6.92 -34.11 -8.75
C LEU A 689 -8.05 -33.10 -8.78
N THR A 690 -9.13 -33.37 -9.49
CA THR A 690 -10.36 -32.57 -9.49
C THR A 690 -11.01 -32.58 -8.10
N GLY A 691 -11.14 -33.74 -7.45
CA GLY A 691 -11.65 -33.78 -6.08
C GLY A 691 -10.78 -33.06 -5.06
N MET A 692 -9.45 -33.04 -5.25
CA MET A 692 -8.56 -32.18 -4.43
C MET A 692 -8.76 -30.70 -4.73
N ALA A 693 -9.02 -30.33 -5.96
CA ALA A 693 -9.35 -28.95 -6.32
C ALA A 693 -10.66 -28.50 -5.67
N ASP A 694 -11.68 -29.39 -5.61
CA ASP A 694 -12.93 -29.13 -4.91
C ASP A 694 -12.70 -28.93 -3.40
N LEU A 695 -11.90 -29.77 -2.77
CA LEU A 695 -11.52 -29.57 -1.37
C LEU A 695 -10.82 -28.22 -1.14
N ARG A 696 -9.84 -27.87 -1.96
CA ARG A 696 -9.17 -26.57 -1.87
C ARG A 696 -10.14 -25.40 -2.05
N TRP A 697 -11.07 -25.53 -3.00
CA TRP A 697 -12.12 -24.54 -3.23
C TRP A 697 -13.02 -24.37 -1.99
N ILE A 698 -13.43 -25.47 -1.33
CA ILE A 698 -14.19 -25.44 -0.08
C ILE A 698 -13.41 -24.69 1.00
N LEU A 699 -12.14 -25.03 1.21
CA LEU A 699 -11.29 -24.40 2.24
C LEU A 699 -11.06 -22.90 1.98
N LEU A 700 -10.87 -22.48 0.73
CA LEU A 700 -10.73 -21.06 0.37
C LEU A 700 -12.04 -20.26 0.57
N ASN A 701 -13.18 -20.94 0.56
CA ASN A 701 -14.50 -20.33 0.75
C ASN A 701 -15.02 -20.41 2.19
N CYS A 702 -14.37 -21.13 3.10
CA CYS A 702 -14.80 -21.20 4.49
C CYS A 702 -14.53 -19.90 5.27
N ASN A 703 -15.26 -19.69 6.36
CA ASN A 703 -15.08 -18.50 7.20
C ASN A 703 -13.72 -18.48 7.88
N GLU A 704 -13.20 -19.63 8.30
CA GLU A 704 -11.89 -19.74 8.93
C GLU A 704 -10.75 -19.19 8.04
N PHE A 705 -10.86 -19.36 6.71
CA PHE A 705 -9.90 -18.76 5.79
C PHE A 705 -10.00 -17.24 5.77
N ARG A 706 -11.22 -16.67 5.83
CA ARG A 706 -11.49 -15.25 5.64
C ARG A 706 -11.24 -14.37 6.86
N PHE A 707 -11.28 -14.98 8.05
CA PHE A 707 -11.10 -14.26 9.31
C PHE A 707 -9.71 -14.54 9.90
N MET A 708 -9.26 -13.59 10.72
CA MET A 708 -8.00 -13.71 11.44
C MET A 708 -8.25 -14.47 12.74
N PRO A 709 -7.32 -15.36 13.14
CA PRO A 709 -7.43 -16.12 14.37
C PRO A 709 -7.33 -15.26 15.61
#